data_018632182dfc3aa3197bc071a813a8fa
#
_entry.id   018632182dfc3aa3197bc071a813a8fa
#
_cell.length_a   1.000
_cell.length_b   1.000
_cell.length_c   1.000
_cell.angle_alpha   90.00
_cell.angle_beta   90.00
_cell.angle_gamma   90.00
#
_symmetry.space_group_name_H-M   'P 1'
#
loop_
_entity.id
_entity.type
_entity.pdbx_description
1 polymer ?
#
loop_
_entity_poly.entity_id
_entity_poly.type
_entity_poly.pdbx_seq_one_letter_code
_entity_poly.pdbx_strand_id
1 'polypeptide(L)'
;MDKVCLMKGKLPEKTGEIAIDRMYADNNKLSVGDSLQSGKRKWKITGLVALSDYSALFQNNNDTMFDAVKFGAAVVTEEEFSSFNQSQLVYNYAWTYTHKPKTEAQEKKKSEDFMEELSKDVTLEEFVPQYLNQAIHFTGDDMGGDRAMIIVLLYIVIAIMAFVFGITTSNTIRKEAGVIGTLRASGYTKNELIRHYMFMPLLVTFIGAIVGNLLGYTVFKNVCADMYYGSYSLPTYVTLWNAEAFLLTTVIPVFIMFVVNYAILHRKLKLSPLKFLRRDLSKRKQKKAFPLSSKINIFVRFRLRVIFQNFSNYIVLFVGIVFANLLLFFGLLLPSVLDHYQTDIQNNMLANYQYMLSVPTSAMSSNKLSSLFSLLEYSLGTKTENEDAEEFSAYSLNTTPKTFKSEEVTLYGVRSDSKYIKINLKDEKADLQENSKITADVYISSAYADKFSLKPGDAITLKEKYEKESYTFRVKGIYAYNGGLCIFMNQNQLNRIFDLGSDYYSGYFSDTEITDISNKYIGSVIDLNALTKVSRQLDVSMGNMMGLVNGFAIAIFLVLIYLLSKIIIEKNAQSISMVKILGYNNGEISRLYILSTSIVVVLCLLLSFPLETIFMKVIFREMMLQSFSGWIALYIAPEIYVKMFLIGIVSYAAVALLEYRKIRKVPMDEALKNVE
;
A
#
# COMPACT_ATOMS: atom_id res chain seq x y z
N MET A 1 19.70 2.20 -24.99
CA MET A 1 18.25 2.21 -25.17
C MET A 1 17.87 1.01 -26.00
N ASP A 2 16.67 0.58 -25.97
CA ASP A 2 16.08 -0.56 -26.72
C ASP A 2 16.85 -1.88 -26.59
N LYS A 3 17.44 -2.12 -25.43
CA LYS A 3 18.07 -3.42 -25.19
C LYS A 3 16.99 -4.49 -25.07
N VAL A 4 17.05 -5.44 -25.98
CA VAL A 4 16.15 -6.59 -26.04
C VAL A 4 16.67 -7.67 -25.09
N CYS A 5 15.85 -8.08 -24.13
CA CYS A 5 16.09 -9.26 -23.32
C CYS A 5 15.26 -10.41 -23.87
N LEU A 6 15.91 -11.42 -24.44
CA LEU A 6 15.23 -12.64 -24.90
C LEU A 6 14.84 -13.49 -23.69
N MET A 7 13.54 -13.66 -23.49
CA MET A 7 12.98 -14.43 -22.38
C MET A 7 12.74 -15.90 -22.76
N LYS A 8 12.29 -16.15 -24.00
CA LYS A 8 12.00 -17.49 -24.49
C LYS A 8 12.10 -17.55 -26.02
N GLY A 9 12.54 -18.67 -26.57
CA GLY A 9 12.64 -18.85 -28.00
C GLY A 9 13.90 -18.22 -28.62
N LYS A 10 13.78 -17.60 -29.77
CA LYS A 10 14.85 -16.90 -30.48
C LYS A 10 14.37 -15.59 -31.09
N LEU A 11 15.30 -14.66 -31.35
CA LEU A 11 15.00 -13.45 -32.11
C LEU A 11 14.66 -13.80 -33.58
N PRO A 12 13.86 -12.97 -34.27
CA PRO A 12 13.50 -13.18 -35.65
C PRO A 12 14.75 -13.08 -36.55
N GLU A 13 14.88 -14.04 -37.49
CA GLU A 13 15.99 -14.14 -38.45
C GLU A 13 15.52 -13.91 -39.87
N LYS A 14 14.21 -14.06 -40.15
CA LYS A 14 13.62 -14.00 -41.49
C LYS A 14 12.39 -13.13 -41.51
N THR A 15 12.05 -12.59 -42.68
CA THR A 15 10.75 -11.94 -42.93
C THR A 15 9.59 -12.86 -42.59
N GLY A 16 8.53 -12.32 -42.00
CA GLY A 16 7.41 -13.09 -41.48
C GLY A 16 7.62 -13.73 -40.11
N GLU A 17 8.77 -13.49 -39.45
CA GLU A 17 9.04 -13.86 -38.07
C GLU A 17 8.93 -12.61 -37.15
N ILE A 18 8.45 -12.81 -35.91
CA ILE A 18 8.30 -11.75 -34.92
C ILE A 18 8.65 -12.28 -33.54
N ALA A 19 9.33 -11.46 -32.72
CA ALA A 19 9.45 -11.66 -31.30
C ALA A 19 8.58 -10.59 -30.58
N ILE A 20 7.65 -11.04 -29.75
CA ILE A 20 6.67 -10.18 -29.11
C ILE A 20 6.97 -10.03 -27.62
N ASP A 21 6.47 -8.95 -27.03
CA ASP A 21 6.57 -8.74 -25.60
C ASP A 21 5.96 -9.91 -24.82
N ARG A 22 6.66 -10.34 -23.76
CA ARG A 22 6.25 -11.47 -22.92
C ARG A 22 4.92 -11.24 -22.23
N MET A 23 4.71 -10.05 -21.65
CA MET A 23 3.49 -9.76 -20.92
C MET A 23 2.28 -9.67 -21.84
N TYR A 24 2.45 -9.06 -23.02
CA TYR A 24 1.43 -9.08 -24.07
C TYR A 24 1.08 -10.50 -24.49
N ALA A 25 2.10 -11.36 -24.68
CA ALA A 25 1.90 -12.76 -25.05
C ALA A 25 1.13 -13.53 -23.97
N ASP A 26 1.51 -13.39 -22.71
CA ASP A 26 0.87 -14.09 -21.59
C ASP A 26 -0.61 -13.65 -21.44
N ASN A 27 -0.90 -12.36 -21.55
CA ASN A 27 -2.27 -11.81 -21.46
C ASN A 27 -3.16 -12.30 -22.63
N ASN A 28 -2.59 -12.46 -23.81
CA ASN A 28 -3.30 -12.92 -24.99
C ASN A 28 -3.19 -14.46 -25.23
N LYS A 29 -2.58 -15.18 -24.28
CA LYS A 29 -2.38 -16.64 -24.34
C LYS A 29 -1.62 -17.10 -25.60
N LEU A 30 -0.65 -16.30 -26.03
CA LEU A 30 0.21 -16.56 -27.17
C LEU A 30 1.51 -17.22 -26.73
N SER A 31 2.02 -18.13 -27.54
CA SER A 31 3.25 -18.87 -27.27
C SER A 31 4.19 -18.88 -28.48
N VAL A 32 5.46 -19.18 -28.25
CA VAL A 32 6.43 -19.38 -29.34
C VAL A 32 5.94 -20.51 -30.25
N GLY A 33 5.84 -20.22 -31.53
CA GLY A 33 5.33 -21.12 -32.59
C GLY A 33 3.94 -20.71 -33.10
N ASP A 34 3.18 -19.94 -32.32
CA ASP A 34 1.87 -19.42 -32.72
C ASP A 34 2.00 -18.34 -33.80
N SER A 35 0.88 -17.96 -34.40
CA SER A 35 0.80 -16.89 -35.38
C SER A 35 0.11 -15.67 -34.81
N LEU A 36 0.70 -14.50 -35.01
CA LEU A 36 0.10 -13.20 -34.72
C LEU A 36 -0.36 -12.55 -36.03
N GLN A 37 -1.58 -12.04 -36.06
CA GLN A 37 -2.11 -11.27 -37.19
C GLN A 37 -2.45 -9.85 -36.74
N SER A 38 -1.95 -8.87 -37.49
CA SER A 38 -2.33 -7.47 -37.33
C SER A 38 -2.64 -6.86 -38.68
N GLY A 39 -3.88 -6.41 -38.88
CA GLY A 39 -4.37 -5.98 -40.17
C GLY A 39 -4.31 -7.11 -41.21
N LYS A 40 -3.62 -6.85 -42.31
CA LYS A 40 -3.44 -7.82 -43.42
C LYS A 40 -2.19 -8.68 -43.28
N ARG A 41 -1.35 -8.43 -42.28
CA ARG A 41 -0.07 -9.13 -42.08
C ARG A 41 -0.21 -10.24 -41.06
N LYS A 42 0.54 -11.31 -41.30
CA LYS A 42 0.61 -12.47 -40.41
C LYS A 42 2.06 -12.83 -40.16
N TRP A 43 2.45 -12.96 -38.89
CA TRP A 43 3.79 -13.35 -38.48
C TRP A 43 3.76 -14.63 -37.66
N LYS A 44 4.87 -15.37 -37.71
CA LYS A 44 5.13 -16.48 -36.81
C LYS A 44 5.90 -15.96 -35.60
N ILE A 45 5.41 -16.23 -34.39
CA ILE A 45 6.08 -15.89 -33.16
C ILE A 45 7.27 -16.79 -32.94
N THR A 46 8.49 -16.25 -32.96
CA THR A 46 9.75 -17.00 -32.77
C THR A 46 10.33 -16.82 -31.39
N GLY A 47 10.01 -15.73 -30.70
CA GLY A 47 10.50 -15.44 -29.37
C GLY A 47 9.58 -14.58 -28.55
N LEU A 48 9.78 -14.65 -27.23
CA LEU A 48 9.20 -13.72 -26.25
C LEU A 48 10.32 -12.85 -25.68
N VAL A 49 10.10 -11.55 -25.65
CA VAL A 49 11.09 -10.54 -25.26
C VAL A 49 10.57 -9.62 -24.16
N ALA A 50 11.47 -8.98 -23.47
CA ALA A 50 11.21 -7.78 -22.68
C ALA A 50 12.16 -6.68 -23.12
N LEU A 51 11.65 -5.46 -23.22
CA LEU A 51 12.42 -4.29 -23.68
C LEU A 51 12.75 -3.39 -22.48
N SER A 52 13.97 -2.82 -22.48
CA SER A 52 14.42 -1.95 -21.36
C SER A 52 13.56 -0.71 -21.19
N ASP A 53 12.92 -0.25 -22.24
CA ASP A 53 12.19 1.01 -22.30
C ASP A 53 10.67 0.83 -22.17
N TYR A 54 10.21 -0.43 -22.04
CA TYR A 54 8.81 -0.82 -21.93
C TYR A 54 8.57 -1.75 -20.73
N SER A 55 9.11 -1.41 -19.57
CA SER A 55 8.81 -2.18 -18.35
C SER A 55 7.33 -2.12 -17.98
N ALA A 56 6.67 -1.02 -18.28
CA ALA A 56 5.22 -0.88 -18.34
C ALA A 56 4.81 -0.55 -19.77
N LEU A 57 3.83 -1.27 -20.31
CA LEU A 57 3.47 -1.22 -21.74
C LEU A 57 2.54 -0.02 -22.03
N PHE A 58 3.05 1.18 -21.86
CA PHE A 58 2.36 2.41 -22.28
C PHE A 58 2.40 2.55 -23.79
N GLN A 59 1.24 2.74 -24.40
CA GLN A 59 1.16 3.05 -25.83
C GLN A 59 1.59 4.50 -26.09
N ASN A 60 1.08 5.43 -25.29
CA ASN A 60 1.44 6.84 -25.33
C ASN A 60 1.96 7.27 -23.96
N ASN A 61 2.92 8.18 -23.93
CA ASN A 61 3.50 8.66 -22.68
C ASN A 61 2.49 9.43 -21.80
N ASN A 62 1.43 9.97 -22.40
CA ASN A 62 0.38 10.73 -21.70
C ASN A 62 -0.81 9.86 -21.26
N ASP A 63 -0.78 8.55 -21.52
CA ASP A 63 -1.85 7.65 -21.07
C ASP A 63 -1.88 7.61 -19.55
N THR A 64 -3.07 7.57 -18.97
CA THR A 64 -3.26 7.49 -17.51
C THR A 64 -2.87 6.11 -16.94
N MET A 65 -2.91 5.08 -17.79
CA MET A 65 -2.52 3.71 -17.45
C MET A 65 -2.16 2.92 -18.70
N PHE A 66 -1.19 2.03 -18.62
CA PHE A 66 -0.85 1.12 -19.70
C PHE A 66 -1.90 0.01 -19.89
N ASP A 67 -1.95 -0.57 -21.11
CA ASP A 67 -2.86 -1.66 -21.45
C ASP A 67 -2.11 -2.82 -22.13
N ALA A 68 -1.52 -3.68 -21.33
CA ALA A 68 -0.74 -4.83 -21.79
C ALA A 68 -1.58 -5.94 -22.44
N VAL A 69 -2.90 -5.78 -22.54
CA VAL A 69 -3.78 -6.69 -23.31
C VAL A 69 -3.88 -6.23 -24.76
N LYS A 70 -3.98 -4.92 -24.99
CA LYS A 70 -4.16 -4.34 -26.32
C LYS A 70 -2.87 -3.86 -26.96
N PHE A 71 -1.91 -3.41 -26.17
CA PHE A 71 -0.64 -2.89 -26.61
C PHE A 71 0.52 -3.81 -26.18
N GLY A 72 1.46 -4.02 -27.08
CA GLY A 72 2.70 -4.74 -26.82
C GLY A 72 3.77 -4.31 -27.83
N ALA A 73 5.01 -4.21 -27.34
CA ALA A 73 6.17 -3.97 -28.19
C ALA A 73 6.64 -5.28 -28.84
N ALA A 74 7.21 -5.17 -30.01
CA ALA A 74 7.70 -6.34 -30.74
C ALA A 74 8.97 -6.03 -31.52
N VAL A 75 9.72 -7.07 -31.86
CA VAL A 75 10.95 -7.00 -32.65
C VAL A 75 10.75 -7.82 -33.92
N VAL A 76 11.09 -7.22 -35.07
CA VAL A 76 11.11 -7.84 -36.37
C VAL A 76 12.47 -7.64 -37.01
N THR A 77 12.75 -8.32 -38.14
CA THR A 77 13.98 -8.06 -38.92
C THR A 77 13.92 -6.69 -39.60
N GLU A 78 15.08 -6.14 -39.93
CA GLU A 78 15.20 -4.88 -40.67
C GLU A 78 14.50 -4.94 -42.04
N GLU A 79 14.57 -6.08 -42.71
CA GLU A 79 13.89 -6.32 -43.97
C GLU A 79 12.36 -6.28 -43.82
N GLU A 80 11.83 -6.93 -42.79
CA GLU A 80 10.40 -6.87 -42.47
C GLU A 80 9.97 -5.45 -42.12
N PHE A 81 10.73 -4.74 -41.29
CA PHE A 81 10.45 -3.36 -40.91
C PHE A 81 10.41 -2.41 -42.10
N SER A 82 11.38 -2.56 -43.04
CA SER A 82 11.45 -1.76 -44.26
C SER A 82 10.28 -2.00 -45.23
N SER A 83 9.54 -3.09 -45.05
CA SER A 83 8.35 -3.41 -45.86
C SER A 83 7.07 -2.69 -45.39
N PHE A 84 7.09 -1.98 -44.27
CA PHE A 84 5.95 -1.17 -43.82
C PHE A 84 5.81 0.12 -44.65
N ASN A 85 4.58 0.63 -44.76
CA ASN A 85 4.36 1.90 -45.46
C ASN A 85 5.01 3.04 -44.69
N GLN A 86 5.60 3.99 -45.39
CA GLN A 86 6.23 5.19 -44.78
C GLN A 86 5.29 5.96 -43.84
N SER A 87 3.99 5.99 -44.17
CA SER A 87 2.96 6.64 -43.33
C SER A 87 2.68 5.94 -42.00
N GLN A 88 3.21 4.72 -41.80
CA GLN A 88 3.06 3.96 -40.54
C GLN A 88 4.34 4.00 -39.71
N LEU A 89 5.42 4.61 -40.24
CA LEU A 89 6.69 4.65 -39.56
C LEU A 89 6.82 5.92 -38.73
N VAL A 90 7.18 5.78 -37.46
CA VAL A 90 7.57 6.85 -36.56
C VAL A 90 9.03 6.64 -36.19
N TYR A 91 9.84 7.66 -36.37
CA TYR A 91 11.27 7.62 -36.07
C TYR A 91 11.54 8.21 -34.71
N ASN A 92 11.94 7.37 -33.76
CA ASN A 92 12.31 7.78 -32.42
C ASN A 92 13.84 7.83 -32.29
N TYR A 93 14.34 8.95 -31.79
CA TYR A 93 15.76 9.17 -31.52
C TYR A 93 16.00 9.22 -30.01
N ALA A 94 16.96 8.42 -29.56
CA ALA A 94 17.33 8.40 -28.16
C ALA A 94 18.64 9.16 -27.93
N TRP A 95 18.74 9.88 -26.82
CA TRP A 95 19.95 10.62 -26.43
C TRP A 95 20.37 10.31 -25.02
N THR A 96 21.65 10.55 -24.71
CA THR A 96 22.21 10.51 -23.37
C THR A 96 23.10 11.72 -23.14
N TYR A 97 23.12 12.23 -21.91
CA TYR A 97 24.02 13.32 -21.56
C TYR A 97 25.42 12.80 -21.23
N THR A 98 26.46 13.43 -21.75
CA THR A 98 27.86 13.15 -21.38
C THR A 98 28.10 13.29 -19.87
N HIS A 99 27.46 14.29 -19.26
CA HIS A 99 27.45 14.48 -17.81
C HIS A 99 26.00 14.36 -17.33
N LYS A 100 25.70 13.24 -16.68
CA LYS A 100 24.34 12.97 -16.17
C LYS A 100 23.91 14.04 -15.16
N PRO A 101 22.69 14.58 -15.29
CA PRO A 101 22.11 15.46 -14.28
C PRO A 101 22.05 14.78 -12.91
N LYS A 102 22.25 15.53 -11.84
CA LYS A 102 22.19 14.98 -10.47
C LYS A 102 20.80 15.12 -9.85
N THR A 103 19.99 16.01 -10.37
CA THR A 103 18.63 16.29 -9.88
C THR A 103 17.68 16.44 -11.05
N GLU A 104 16.42 16.14 -10.85
CA GLU A 104 15.35 16.30 -11.84
C GLU A 104 15.26 17.73 -12.38
N ALA A 105 15.43 18.74 -11.51
CA ALA A 105 15.47 20.15 -11.95
C ALA A 105 16.65 20.48 -12.91
N GLN A 106 17.80 19.84 -12.71
CA GLN A 106 18.93 19.98 -13.64
C GLN A 106 18.67 19.24 -14.95
N GLU A 107 17.99 18.09 -14.89
CA GLU A 107 17.62 17.33 -16.08
C GLU A 107 16.59 18.10 -16.90
N LYS A 108 15.55 18.67 -16.27
CA LYS A 108 14.57 19.54 -16.93
C LYS A 108 15.27 20.64 -17.70
N LYS A 109 16.11 21.44 -17.03
CA LYS A 109 16.79 22.57 -17.68
C LYS A 109 17.62 22.11 -18.87
N LYS A 110 18.42 21.05 -18.72
CA LYS A 110 19.24 20.51 -19.83
C LYS A 110 18.38 19.99 -20.98
N SER A 111 17.23 19.38 -20.68
CA SER A 111 16.31 18.87 -21.69
C SER A 111 15.64 20.01 -22.43
N GLU A 112 15.24 21.07 -21.74
CA GLU A 112 14.66 22.25 -22.35
C GLU A 112 15.67 22.97 -23.26
N ASP A 113 16.91 23.21 -22.77
CA ASP A 113 17.99 23.79 -23.56
C ASP A 113 18.27 22.96 -24.83
N PHE A 114 18.26 21.62 -24.71
CA PHE A 114 18.47 20.71 -25.82
C PHE A 114 17.29 20.68 -26.80
N MET A 115 16.06 20.70 -26.30
CA MET A 115 14.86 20.79 -27.14
C MET A 115 14.85 22.09 -27.95
N GLU A 116 15.19 23.23 -27.31
CA GLU A 116 15.27 24.52 -27.99
C GLU A 116 16.33 24.50 -29.08
N GLU A 117 17.50 23.89 -28.84
CA GLU A 117 18.55 23.78 -29.85
C GLU A 117 18.13 22.88 -31.02
N LEU A 118 17.55 21.71 -30.78
CA LEU A 118 17.04 20.81 -31.81
C LEU A 118 15.93 21.42 -32.65
N SER A 119 15.04 22.20 -32.04
CA SER A 119 13.92 22.84 -32.73
C SER A 119 14.32 23.90 -33.74
N LYS A 120 15.59 24.33 -33.74
CA LYS A 120 16.14 25.24 -34.76
C LYS A 120 16.35 24.56 -36.11
N ASP A 121 16.67 23.27 -36.09
CA ASP A 121 17.09 22.51 -37.25
C ASP A 121 16.04 21.47 -37.72
N VAL A 122 15.21 20.99 -36.81
CA VAL A 122 14.22 19.94 -37.09
C VAL A 122 12.86 20.24 -36.48
N THR A 123 11.80 19.76 -37.10
CA THR A 123 10.44 19.78 -36.52
C THR A 123 10.27 18.59 -35.59
N LEU A 124 10.07 18.83 -34.32
CA LEU A 124 9.83 17.81 -33.31
C LEU A 124 8.33 17.55 -33.19
N GLU A 125 7.91 16.30 -33.28
CA GLU A 125 6.51 15.90 -33.01
C GLU A 125 6.31 15.67 -31.52
N GLU A 126 7.26 14.98 -30.88
CA GLU A 126 7.23 14.68 -29.45
C GLU A 126 8.65 14.76 -28.87
N PHE A 127 8.77 15.20 -27.63
CA PHE A 127 10.04 15.26 -26.91
C PHE A 127 9.83 14.76 -25.47
N VAL A 128 10.34 13.57 -25.16
CA VAL A 128 10.13 12.90 -23.85
C VAL A 128 11.47 12.72 -23.14
N PRO A 129 11.84 13.61 -22.20
CA PRO A 129 12.97 13.40 -21.31
C PRO A 129 12.77 12.16 -20.43
N GLN A 130 13.87 11.58 -19.95
CA GLN A 130 13.80 10.36 -19.15
C GLN A 130 12.90 10.51 -17.91
N TYR A 131 12.97 11.64 -17.20
CA TYR A 131 12.19 11.89 -15.98
C TYR A 131 10.67 12.01 -16.23
N LEU A 132 10.22 12.18 -17.48
CA LEU A 132 8.81 12.20 -17.88
C LEU A 132 8.36 10.89 -18.55
N ASN A 133 9.27 9.94 -18.80
CA ASN A 133 8.94 8.72 -19.51
C ASN A 133 8.29 7.69 -18.58
N GLN A 134 6.97 7.58 -18.67
CA GLN A 134 6.17 6.68 -17.83
C GLN A 134 6.52 5.21 -18.06
N ALA A 135 6.79 4.78 -19.29
CA ALA A 135 7.10 3.39 -19.60
C ALA A 135 8.36 2.88 -18.87
N ILE A 136 9.27 3.80 -18.51
CA ILE A 136 10.49 3.50 -17.75
C ILE A 136 10.25 3.62 -16.24
N HIS A 137 9.57 4.69 -15.79
CA HIS A 137 9.50 5.04 -14.36
C HIS A 137 8.37 4.37 -13.61
N PHE A 138 7.21 4.13 -14.25
CA PHE A 138 5.99 3.67 -13.60
C PHE A 138 6.22 2.41 -12.75
N THR A 139 6.92 1.42 -13.29
CA THR A 139 7.20 0.15 -12.59
C THR A 139 8.04 0.38 -11.32
N GLY A 140 9.05 1.27 -11.41
CA GLY A 140 9.91 1.58 -10.26
C GLY A 140 9.17 2.33 -9.16
N ASP A 141 8.29 3.24 -9.53
CA ASP A 141 7.49 4.03 -8.59
C ASP A 141 6.45 3.16 -7.87
N ASP A 142 5.79 2.26 -8.60
CA ASP A 142 4.82 1.31 -8.05
C ASP A 142 5.49 0.32 -7.07
N MET A 143 6.62 -0.29 -7.48
CA MET A 143 7.41 -1.15 -6.59
C MET A 143 7.91 -0.40 -5.34
N GLY A 144 8.16 0.90 -5.45
CA GLY A 144 8.50 1.77 -4.33
C GLY A 144 7.35 1.88 -3.33
N GLY A 145 6.13 2.03 -3.81
CA GLY A 145 4.90 2.03 -3.02
C GLY A 145 4.67 0.70 -2.29
N ASP A 146 4.78 -0.40 -3.00
CA ASP A 146 4.68 -1.77 -2.44
C ASP A 146 5.71 -2.02 -1.35
N ARG A 147 6.96 -1.59 -1.56
CA ARG A 147 8.02 -1.68 -0.56
C ARG A 147 7.63 -0.96 0.73
N ALA A 148 7.09 0.24 0.64
CA ALA A 148 6.67 1.00 1.82
C ALA A 148 5.55 0.28 2.58
N MET A 149 4.58 -0.29 1.87
CA MET A 149 3.50 -1.09 2.45
C MET A 149 4.02 -2.34 3.17
N ILE A 150 4.95 -3.09 2.56
CA ILE A 150 5.57 -4.27 3.16
C ILE A 150 6.38 -3.92 4.40
N ILE A 151 7.05 -2.77 4.44
CA ILE A 151 7.77 -2.28 5.63
C ILE A 151 6.80 -2.03 6.79
N VAL A 152 5.64 -1.41 6.55
CA VAL A 152 4.59 -1.23 7.57
C VAL A 152 4.12 -2.59 8.12
N LEU A 153 3.86 -3.55 7.24
CA LEU A 153 3.48 -4.91 7.60
C LEU A 153 4.57 -5.59 8.46
N LEU A 154 5.83 -5.44 8.08
CA LEU A 154 6.98 -5.95 8.83
C LEU A 154 7.01 -5.40 10.27
N TYR A 155 6.78 -4.09 10.46
CA TYR A 155 6.76 -3.50 11.80
C TYR A 155 5.58 -4.01 12.65
N ILE A 156 4.42 -4.25 12.06
CA ILE A 156 3.28 -4.87 12.74
C ILE A 156 3.67 -6.27 13.23
N VAL A 157 4.29 -7.08 12.38
CA VAL A 157 4.75 -8.43 12.73
C VAL A 157 5.81 -8.39 13.83
N ILE A 158 6.76 -7.48 13.77
CA ILE A 158 7.80 -7.30 14.81
C ILE A 158 7.16 -6.92 16.17
N ALA A 159 6.17 -6.04 16.16
CA ALA A 159 5.43 -5.68 17.38
C ALA A 159 4.70 -6.88 18.00
N ILE A 160 4.06 -7.70 17.17
CA ILE A 160 3.43 -8.96 17.59
C ILE A 160 4.46 -9.92 18.21
N MET A 161 5.59 -10.12 17.55
CA MET A 161 6.67 -10.98 18.05
C MET A 161 7.21 -10.46 19.39
N ALA A 162 7.50 -9.18 19.50
CA ALA A 162 7.98 -8.55 20.74
C ALA A 162 7.01 -8.78 21.91
N PHE A 163 5.72 -8.65 21.65
CA PHE A 163 4.64 -8.93 22.61
C PHE A 163 4.64 -10.40 23.06
N VAL A 164 4.67 -11.35 22.11
CA VAL A 164 4.66 -12.80 22.38
C VAL A 164 5.88 -13.22 23.21
N PHE A 165 7.06 -12.81 22.80
CA PHE A 165 8.29 -13.14 23.54
C PHE A 165 8.32 -12.49 24.93
N GLY A 166 7.82 -11.25 25.04
CA GLY A 166 7.70 -10.58 26.32
C GLY A 166 6.85 -11.36 27.33
N ILE A 167 5.72 -11.90 26.87
CA ILE A 167 4.84 -12.74 27.69
C ILE A 167 5.50 -14.06 28.02
N THR A 168 6.09 -14.72 27.03
CA THR A 168 6.76 -16.02 27.20
C THR A 168 7.90 -15.91 28.20
N THR A 169 8.78 -14.91 28.07
CA THR A 169 9.87 -14.64 29.02
C THR A 169 9.32 -14.37 30.45
N SER A 170 8.27 -13.55 30.54
CA SER A 170 7.63 -13.27 31.85
C SER A 170 7.07 -14.54 32.52
N ASN A 171 6.53 -15.46 31.75
CA ASN A 171 6.00 -16.74 32.24
C ASN A 171 7.10 -17.71 32.63
N THR A 172 8.19 -17.78 31.85
CA THR A 172 9.36 -18.61 32.19
C THR A 172 9.94 -18.20 33.56
N ILE A 173 10.13 -16.89 33.79
CA ILE A 173 10.58 -16.39 35.10
C ILE A 173 9.64 -16.78 36.23
N ARG A 174 8.33 -16.80 36.01
CA ARG A 174 7.37 -17.21 37.02
C ARG A 174 7.44 -18.70 37.34
N LYS A 175 7.59 -19.55 36.29
CA LYS A 175 7.72 -20.99 36.44
C LYS A 175 9.00 -21.35 37.21
N GLU A 176 10.09 -20.70 36.89
CA GLU A 176 11.41 -20.96 37.44
C GLU A 176 11.73 -20.09 38.67
N ALA A 177 10.71 -19.44 39.27
CA ALA A 177 10.93 -18.54 40.40
C ALA A 177 11.71 -19.16 41.54
N GLY A 178 11.41 -20.41 41.91
CA GLY A 178 12.17 -21.14 42.97
C GLY A 178 13.63 -21.31 42.62
N VAL A 179 13.92 -21.77 41.40
CA VAL A 179 15.29 -21.91 40.88
C VAL A 179 16.04 -20.58 40.89
N ILE A 180 15.39 -19.53 40.38
CA ILE A 180 15.98 -18.16 40.37
C ILE A 180 16.24 -17.68 41.80
N GLY A 181 15.32 -17.95 42.73
CA GLY A 181 15.46 -17.60 44.14
C GLY A 181 16.66 -18.31 44.78
N THR A 182 16.83 -19.60 44.56
CA THR A 182 17.94 -20.40 45.04
C THR A 182 19.27 -19.92 44.48
N LEU A 183 19.36 -19.76 43.14
CA LEU A 183 20.57 -19.25 42.48
C LEU A 183 20.97 -17.86 43.01
N ARG A 184 19.99 -16.96 43.20
CA ARG A 184 20.23 -15.64 43.76
C ARG A 184 20.70 -15.71 45.24
N ALA A 185 20.15 -16.62 46.03
CA ALA A 185 20.58 -16.85 47.39
C ALA A 185 22.00 -17.46 47.49
N SER A 186 22.38 -18.27 46.48
CA SER A 186 23.71 -18.85 46.35
C SER A 186 24.76 -17.89 45.76
N GLY A 187 24.41 -16.59 45.53
CA GLY A 187 25.38 -15.56 45.14
C GLY A 187 25.40 -15.21 43.66
N TYR A 188 24.57 -15.83 42.82
CA TYR A 188 24.46 -15.42 41.40
C TYR A 188 23.95 -14.00 41.30
N THR A 189 24.58 -13.22 40.45
CA THR A 189 24.26 -11.82 40.23
C THR A 189 23.01 -11.70 39.30
N LYS A 190 22.33 -10.56 39.38
CA LYS A 190 21.20 -10.24 38.49
C LYS A 190 21.64 -10.28 37.05
N ASN A 191 22.82 -9.77 36.71
CA ASN A 191 23.27 -9.66 35.31
C ASN A 191 23.61 -11.04 34.73
N GLU A 192 24.10 -11.97 35.48
CA GLU A 192 24.31 -13.37 35.04
C GLU A 192 22.98 -14.02 34.65
N LEU A 193 21.97 -13.85 35.50
CA LEU A 193 20.63 -14.37 35.22
C LEU A 193 19.98 -13.67 34.01
N ILE A 194 20.14 -12.35 33.87
CA ILE A 194 19.67 -11.62 32.68
C ILE A 194 20.32 -12.21 31.42
N ARG A 195 21.64 -12.39 31.42
CA ARG A 195 22.36 -12.96 30.27
C ARG A 195 21.87 -14.37 29.94
N HIS A 196 21.65 -15.21 30.96
CA HIS A 196 21.17 -16.58 30.78
C HIS A 196 19.77 -16.61 30.15
N TYR A 197 18.80 -15.90 30.73
CA TYR A 197 17.40 -15.89 30.23
C TYR A 197 17.22 -15.11 28.91
N MET A 198 18.15 -14.22 28.57
CA MET A 198 18.12 -13.46 27.33
C MET A 198 18.67 -14.24 26.13
N PHE A 199 19.57 -15.22 26.41
CA PHE A 199 20.25 -15.98 25.35
C PHE A 199 19.30 -16.72 24.44
N MET A 200 18.33 -17.48 24.99
CA MET A 200 17.37 -18.27 24.19
C MET A 200 16.45 -17.43 23.30
N PRO A 201 15.77 -16.37 23.78
CA PRO A 201 14.96 -15.52 22.91
C PRO A 201 15.77 -14.88 21.75
N LEU A 202 16.99 -14.42 22.05
CA LEU A 202 17.87 -13.84 21.02
C LEU A 202 18.32 -14.87 20.01
N LEU A 203 18.76 -16.05 20.49
CA LEU A 203 19.21 -17.13 19.62
C LEU A 203 18.11 -17.59 18.67
N VAL A 204 16.90 -17.80 19.19
CA VAL A 204 15.73 -18.21 18.39
C VAL A 204 15.37 -17.13 17.36
N THR A 205 15.37 -15.86 17.76
CA THR A 205 15.08 -14.74 16.84
C THR A 205 16.16 -14.66 15.75
N PHE A 206 17.43 -14.79 16.12
CA PHE A 206 18.54 -14.74 15.16
C PHE A 206 18.49 -15.91 14.16
N ILE A 207 18.30 -17.15 14.66
CA ILE A 207 18.17 -18.33 13.80
C ILE A 207 16.93 -18.16 12.89
N GLY A 208 15.80 -17.74 13.44
CA GLY A 208 14.58 -17.47 12.66
C GLY A 208 14.80 -16.43 11.57
N ALA A 209 15.51 -15.35 11.86
CA ALA A 209 15.87 -14.33 10.89
C ALA A 209 16.79 -14.87 9.78
N ILE A 210 17.81 -15.66 10.12
CA ILE A 210 18.70 -16.31 9.13
C ILE A 210 17.92 -17.27 8.24
N VAL A 211 17.09 -18.13 8.84
CA VAL A 211 16.22 -19.06 8.07
C VAL A 211 15.24 -18.30 7.20
N GLY A 212 14.63 -17.22 7.71
CA GLY A 212 13.75 -16.35 6.95
C GLY A 212 14.45 -15.72 5.75
N ASN A 213 15.65 -15.18 5.94
CA ASN A 213 16.47 -14.65 4.84
C ASN A 213 16.83 -15.74 3.81
N LEU A 214 17.25 -16.91 4.28
CA LEU A 214 17.56 -18.02 3.37
C LEU A 214 16.34 -18.41 2.51
N LEU A 215 15.18 -18.57 3.13
CA LEU A 215 13.92 -18.86 2.42
C LEU A 215 13.51 -17.70 1.50
N GLY A 216 13.71 -16.45 1.93
CA GLY A 216 13.45 -15.25 1.12
C GLY A 216 14.27 -15.25 -0.16
N TYR A 217 15.58 -15.49 -0.05
CA TYR A 217 16.49 -15.50 -1.20
C TYR A 217 16.47 -16.80 -2.04
N THR A 218 15.81 -17.86 -1.59
CA THR A 218 15.73 -19.14 -2.34
C THR A 218 14.34 -19.46 -2.86
N VAL A 219 13.33 -19.45 -2.01
CA VAL A 219 11.96 -19.88 -2.33
C VAL A 219 11.05 -18.68 -2.63
N PHE A 220 10.91 -17.78 -1.65
CA PHE A 220 9.93 -16.69 -1.75
C PHE A 220 10.31 -15.62 -2.78
N LYS A 221 11.58 -15.50 -3.16
CA LYS A 221 12.00 -14.63 -4.26
C LYS A 221 11.24 -14.91 -5.56
N ASN A 222 11.05 -16.21 -5.88
CA ASN A 222 10.34 -16.59 -7.11
C ASN A 222 8.85 -16.24 -7.00
N VAL A 223 8.23 -16.46 -5.84
CA VAL A 223 6.82 -16.10 -5.61
C VAL A 223 6.62 -14.58 -5.79
N CYS A 224 7.53 -13.75 -5.25
CA CYS A 224 7.46 -12.31 -5.43
C CYS A 224 7.77 -11.89 -6.87
N ALA A 225 8.77 -12.52 -7.51
CA ALA A 225 9.10 -12.25 -8.91
C ALA A 225 7.92 -12.56 -9.83
N ASP A 226 7.26 -13.72 -9.66
CA ASP A 226 6.11 -14.13 -10.46
C ASP A 226 4.93 -13.13 -10.35
N MET A 227 4.74 -12.52 -9.18
CA MET A 227 3.73 -11.46 -9.01
C MET A 227 4.03 -10.26 -9.90
N TYR A 228 5.28 -9.75 -9.88
CA TYR A 228 5.68 -8.62 -10.70
C TYR A 228 5.75 -8.98 -12.20
N TYR A 229 6.11 -10.21 -12.54
CA TYR A 229 6.01 -10.70 -13.91
C TYR A 229 4.58 -10.78 -14.41
N GLY A 230 3.61 -11.02 -13.56
CA GLY A 230 2.19 -10.94 -13.89
C GLY A 230 1.69 -9.51 -14.14
N SER A 231 2.38 -8.50 -13.60
CA SER A 231 1.97 -7.10 -13.66
C SER A 231 2.76 -6.26 -14.67
N TYR A 232 4.02 -6.64 -14.97
CA TYR A 232 4.96 -5.83 -15.75
C TYR A 232 5.77 -6.67 -16.74
N SER A 233 6.24 -6.02 -17.81
CA SER A 233 7.17 -6.62 -18.77
C SER A 233 8.62 -6.45 -18.29
N LEU A 234 9.02 -7.33 -17.39
CA LEU A 234 10.34 -7.30 -16.77
C LEU A 234 11.32 -8.23 -17.49
N PRO A 235 12.62 -7.86 -17.57
CA PRO A 235 13.67 -8.72 -18.05
C PRO A 235 13.94 -9.88 -17.09
N THR A 236 14.87 -10.79 -17.44
CA THR A 236 15.22 -11.94 -16.62
C THR A 236 15.63 -11.53 -15.20
N TYR A 237 14.98 -12.13 -14.20
CA TYR A 237 15.23 -11.85 -12.80
C TYR A 237 16.64 -12.30 -12.37
N VAL A 238 17.38 -11.40 -11.77
CA VAL A 238 18.70 -11.67 -11.15
C VAL A 238 18.64 -11.32 -9.67
N THR A 239 18.94 -12.30 -8.81
CA THR A 239 18.96 -12.10 -7.38
C THR A 239 20.20 -11.32 -6.96
N LEU A 240 20.01 -10.14 -6.39
CA LEU A 240 21.07 -9.33 -5.79
C LEU A 240 20.91 -9.31 -4.27
N TRP A 241 22.03 -9.40 -3.55
CA TRP A 241 22.00 -9.24 -2.11
C TRP A 241 21.76 -7.78 -1.73
N ASN A 242 20.84 -7.55 -0.79
CA ASN A 242 20.49 -6.21 -0.33
C ASN A 242 20.79 -6.06 1.17
N ALA A 243 21.78 -5.22 1.49
CA ALA A 243 22.20 -4.94 2.86
C ALA A 243 21.10 -4.29 3.71
N GLU A 244 20.30 -3.42 3.12
CA GLU A 244 19.20 -2.75 3.81
C GLU A 244 18.10 -3.75 4.19
N ALA A 245 17.71 -4.65 3.28
CA ALA A 245 16.77 -5.72 3.57
C ALA A 245 17.27 -6.60 4.72
N PHE A 246 18.56 -6.96 4.74
CA PHE A 246 19.17 -7.70 5.83
C PHE A 246 19.13 -6.93 7.17
N LEU A 247 19.38 -5.64 7.15
CA LEU A 247 19.28 -4.77 8.33
C LEU A 247 17.85 -4.77 8.89
N LEU A 248 16.85 -4.55 8.03
CA LEU A 248 15.45 -4.48 8.42
C LEU A 248 14.89 -5.81 8.92
N THR A 249 15.27 -6.93 8.30
CA THR A 249 14.72 -8.27 8.61
C THR A 249 15.51 -9.06 9.64
N THR A 250 16.76 -8.68 9.92
CA THR A 250 17.62 -9.40 10.87
C THR A 250 18.06 -8.53 12.03
N VAL A 251 18.78 -7.44 11.76
CA VAL A 251 19.41 -6.63 12.82
C VAL A 251 18.36 -5.93 13.67
N ILE A 252 17.39 -5.27 13.05
CA ILE A 252 16.33 -4.53 13.76
C ILE A 252 15.45 -5.47 14.60
N PRO A 253 14.91 -6.59 14.11
CA PRO A 253 14.17 -7.54 14.92
C PRO A 253 14.95 -8.07 16.11
N VAL A 254 16.20 -8.48 15.91
CA VAL A 254 17.07 -8.96 17.00
C VAL A 254 17.33 -7.86 18.05
N PHE A 255 17.56 -6.63 17.60
CA PHE A 255 17.75 -5.49 18.51
C PHE A 255 16.47 -5.17 19.31
N ILE A 256 15.32 -5.15 18.68
CA ILE A 256 14.02 -4.93 19.35
C ILE A 256 13.77 -6.04 20.38
N MET A 257 14.03 -7.30 20.00
CA MET A 257 13.91 -8.44 20.92
C MET A 257 14.87 -8.35 22.09
N PHE A 258 16.11 -7.89 21.86
CA PHE A 258 17.06 -7.60 22.92
C PHE A 258 16.49 -6.56 23.90
N VAL A 259 16.05 -5.41 23.40
CA VAL A 259 15.55 -4.30 24.21
C VAL A 259 14.31 -4.72 25.03
N VAL A 260 13.33 -5.37 24.39
CA VAL A 260 12.08 -5.80 25.04
C VAL A 260 12.37 -6.84 26.13
N ASN A 261 13.15 -7.88 25.83
CA ASN A 261 13.46 -8.92 26.82
C ASN A 261 14.34 -8.37 27.95
N TYR A 262 15.33 -7.53 27.63
CA TYR A 262 16.14 -6.87 28.65
C TYR A 262 15.30 -6.04 29.62
N ALA A 263 14.39 -5.23 29.11
CA ALA A 263 13.50 -4.41 29.93
C ALA A 263 12.63 -5.29 30.86
N ILE A 264 12.06 -6.38 30.35
CA ILE A 264 11.24 -7.31 31.13
C ILE A 264 12.08 -8.03 32.19
N LEU A 265 13.22 -8.60 31.81
CA LEU A 265 14.13 -9.29 32.72
C LEU A 265 14.67 -8.36 33.80
N HIS A 266 15.12 -7.15 33.41
CA HIS A 266 15.61 -6.15 34.36
C HIS A 266 14.57 -5.78 35.41
N ARG A 267 13.31 -5.55 34.98
CA ARG A 267 12.21 -5.23 35.92
C ARG A 267 11.83 -6.41 36.79
N LYS A 268 11.79 -7.63 36.27
CA LYS A 268 11.38 -8.83 37.02
C LYS A 268 12.44 -9.30 37.99
N LEU A 269 13.70 -9.36 37.57
CA LEU A 269 14.84 -9.81 38.40
C LEU A 269 15.30 -8.76 39.41
N LYS A 270 14.67 -7.57 39.46
CA LYS A 270 14.91 -6.57 40.52
C LYS A 270 14.32 -7.00 41.87
N LEU A 271 13.42 -7.99 41.90
CA LEU A 271 12.85 -8.52 43.14
C LEU A 271 13.89 -9.22 44.00
N SER A 272 13.69 -9.22 45.33
CA SER A 272 14.59 -9.88 46.27
C SER A 272 14.56 -11.42 46.12
N PRO A 273 15.66 -12.15 46.46
CA PRO A 273 15.70 -13.63 46.46
C PRO A 273 14.57 -14.26 47.27
N LEU A 274 14.24 -13.68 48.42
CA LEU A 274 13.16 -14.17 49.28
C LEU A 274 11.79 -14.12 48.57
N LYS A 275 11.51 -13.09 47.75
CA LYS A 275 10.27 -13.01 46.98
C LYS A 275 10.19 -14.09 45.90
N PHE A 276 11.32 -14.44 45.29
CA PHE A 276 11.42 -15.55 44.34
C PHE A 276 11.17 -16.90 45.01
N LEU A 277 11.82 -17.15 46.15
CA LEU A 277 11.63 -18.39 46.94
C LEU A 277 10.19 -18.55 47.41
N ARG A 278 9.55 -17.45 47.86
CA ARG A 278 8.14 -17.45 48.26
C ARG A 278 7.19 -17.42 47.09
N ARG A 279 7.66 -17.40 45.84
CA ARG A 279 6.88 -17.24 44.63
C ARG A 279 5.98 -15.98 44.61
N ASP A 280 6.27 -14.99 45.46
CA ASP A 280 5.56 -13.72 45.54
C ASP A 280 6.14 -12.71 44.55
N LEU A 281 5.91 -12.97 43.25
CA LEU A 281 6.43 -12.15 42.13
C LEU A 281 5.50 -11.00 41.77
N SER A 282 4.36 -10.88 42.42
CA SER A 282 3.40 -9.79 42.15
C SER A 282 3.32 -8.83 43.33
N LYS A 283 3.29 -7.54 43.03
CA LYS A 283 3.00 -6.48 44.04
C LYS A 283 1.52 -6.48 44.49
N ARG A 284 0.69 -7.39 44.02
CA ARG A 284 -0.74 -7.44 44.32
C ARG A 284 -0.96 -8.17 45.64
N LYS A 285 -1.47 -7.46 46.62
CA LYS A 285 -2.18 -8.05 47.79
C LYS A 285 -3.23 -9.04 47.25
N GLN A 286 -3.38 -10.18 47.92
CA GLN A 286 -4.47 -11.13 47.61
C GLN A 286 -5.78 -10.37 47.51
N LYS A 287 -6.32 -10.29 46.29
CA LYS A 287 -7.64 -9.67 46.13
C LYS A 287 -8.65 -10.60 46.77
N LYS A 288 -9.44 -10.08 47.69
CA LYS A 288 -10.64 -10.77 48.21
C LYS A 288 -11.45 -11.26 47.02
N ALA A 289 -11.92 -12.50 47.07
CA ALA A 289 -12.77 -13.08 46.02
C ALA A 289 -13.99 -12.17 45.79
N PHE A 290 -14.30 -11.88 44.55
CA PHE A 290 -15.46 -11.04 44.20
C PHE A 290 -16.74 -11.69 44.75
N PRO A 291 -17.51 -11.06 45.61
CA PRO A 291 -18.73 -11.65 46.18
C PRO A 291 -19.77 -11.81 45.06
N LEU A 292 -20.05 -13.04 44.67
CA LEU A 292 -21.09 -13.38 43.69
C LEU A 292 -22.33 -13.88 44.46
N SER A 293 -23.50 -13.40 44.05
CA SER A 293 -24.78 -13.81 44.64
C SER A 293 -24.98 -15.32 44.68
N SER A 294 -25.49 -15.85 45.76
CA SER A 294 -25.85 -17.29 45.93
C SER A 294 -26.96 -17.73 44.98
N LYS A 295 -27.77 -16.78 44.45
CA LYS A 295 -28.84 -17.06 43.49
C LYS A 295 -28.35 -17.51 42.11
N ILE A 296 -27.06 -17.27 41.77
CA ILE A 296 -26.47 -17.66 40.50
C ILE A 296 -26.13 -19.16 40.55
N ASN A 297 -26.47 -19.91 39.49
CA ASN A 297 -26.11 -21.29 39.33
C ASN A 297 -24.62 -21.55 39.60
N ILE A 298 -24.29 -22.63 40.34
CA ILE A 298 -22.94 -22.92 40.79
C ILE A 298 -21.91 -22.99 39.64
N PHE A 299 -22.28 -23.53 38.46
CA PHE A 299 -21.41 -23.61 37.30
C PHE A 299 -21.12 -22.24 36.68
N VAL A 300 -22.14 -21.36 36.63
CA VAL A 300 -21.96 -19.99 36.12
C VAL A 300 -21.10 -19.19 37.11
N ARG A 301 -21.34 -19.32 38.39
CA ARG A 301 -20.55 -18.67 39.45
C ARG A 301 -19.09 -19.14 39.43
N PHE A 302 -18.84 -20.43 39.20
CA PHE A 302 -17.51 -20.98 39.06
C PHE A 302 -16.80 -20.37 37.82
N ARG A 303 -17.47 -20.34 36.66
CA ARG A 303 -16.94 -19.74 35.42
C ARG A 303 -16.59 -18.28 35.61
N LEU A 304 -17.48 -17.48 36.20
CA LEU A 304 -17.22 -16.07 36.49
C LEU A 304 -16.00 -15.90 37.44
N ARG A 305 -15.87 -16.77 38.47
CA ARG A 305 -14.68 -16.76 39.32
C ARG A 305 -13.39 -17.07 38.54
N VAL A 306 -13.40 -18.06 37.68
CA VAL A 306 -12.25 -18.39 36.80
C VAL A 306 -11.90 -17.19 35.93
N ILE A 307 -12.89 -16.50 35.34
CA ILE A 307 -12.67 -15.30 34.54
C ILE A 307 -12.04 -14.19 35.37
N PHE A 308 -12.63 -13.84 36.52
CA PHE A 308 -12.12 -12.75 37.37
C PHE A 308 -10.74 -13.04 37.97
N GLN A 309 -10.47 -14.29 38.35
CA GLN A 309 -9.15 -14.68 38.84
C GLN A 309 -8.07 -14.58 37.76
N ASN A 310 -8.44 -14.89 36.52
CA ASN A 310 -7.55 -14.84 35.37
C ASN A 310 -7.62 -13.53 34.56
N PHE A 311 -8.29 -12.51 35.05
CA PHE A 311 -8.55 -11.27 34.32
C PHE A 311 -7.28 -10.65 33.70
N SER A 312 -6.15 -10.65 34.42
CA SER A 312 -4.87 -10.17 33.88
C SER A 312 -4.38 -10.97 32.68
N ASN A 313 -4.68 -12.28 32.60
CA ASN A 313 -4.30 -13.11 31.46
C ASN A 313 -5.25 -12.88 30.28
N TYR A 314 -6.51 -12.61 30.57
CA TYR A 314 -7.49 -12.26 29.54
C TYR A 314 -7.26 -10.87 28.93
N ILE A 315 -6.71 -9.90 29.72
CA ILE A 315 -6.21 -8.63 29.14
C ILE A 315 -5.08 -8.92 28.13
N VAL A 316 -4.15 -9.81 28.50
CA VAL A 316 -3.05 -10.20 27.62
C VAL A 316 -3.58 -10.92 26.36
N LEU A 317 -4.57 -11.77 26.52
CA LEU A 317 -5.27 -12.44 25.40
C LEU A 317 -5.96 -11.41 24.51
N PHE A 318 -6.67 -10.44 25.09
CA PHE A 318 -7.31 -9.35 24.36
C PHE A 318 -6.31 -8.56 23.49
N VAL A 319 -5.19 -8.13 24.08
CA VAL A 319 -4.14 -7.42 23.36
C VAL A 319 -3.55 -8.28 22.24
N GLY A 320 -3.36 -9.58 22.49
CA GLY A 320 -2.90 -10.52 21.46
C GLY A 320 -3.90 -10.66 20.30
N ILE A 321 -5.19 -10.75 20.60
CA ILE A 321 -6.26 -10.78 19.59
C ILE A 321 -6.27 -9.49 18.78
N VAL A 322 -6.16 -8.33 19.42
CA VAL A 322 -6.10 -7.03 18.74
C VAL A 322 -4.94 -6.99 17.73
N PHE A 323 -3.74 -7.40 18.13
CA PHE A 323 -2.59 -7.42 17.22
C PHE A 323 -2.76 -8.42 16.06
N ALA A 324 -3.26 -9.62 16.34
CA ALA A 324 -3.46 -10.62 15.30
C ALA A 324 -4.55 -10.21 14.31
N ASN A 325 -5.65 -9.67 14.82
CA ASN A 325 -6.73 -9.16 14.00
C ASN A 325 -6.32 -7.93 13.18
N LEU A 326 -5.45 -7.06 13.71
CA LEU A 326 -4.97 -5.90 12.98
C LEU A 326 -4.27 -6.30 11.67
N LEU A 327 -3.47 -7.38 11.71
CA LEU A 327 -2.84 -7.94 10.53
C LEU A 327 -3.87 -8.52 9.54
N LEU A 328 -4.84 -9.27 10.05
CA LEU A 328 -5.92 -9.83 9.24
C LEU A 328 -6.80 -8.71 8.65
N PHE A 329 -7.09 -7.68 9.43
CA PHE A 329 -7.83 -6.51 8.98
C PHE A 329 -7.14 -5.82 7.81
N PHE A 330 -5.82 -5.60 7.92
CA PHE A 330 -5.03 -4.99 6.86
C PHE A 330 -5.16 -5.78 5.54
N GLY A 331 -5.02 -7.11 5.59
CA GLY A 331 -5.12 -7.95 4.40
C GLY A 331 -6.52 -8.06 3.78
N LEU A 332 -7.58 -7.92 4.58
CA LEU A 332 -8.97 -7.93 4.09
C LEU A 332 -9.46 -6.55 3.65
N LEU A 333 -8.85 -5.49 4.17
CA LEU A 333 -9.29 -4.11 3.95
C LEU A 333 -8.96 -3.62 2.54
N LEU A 334 -7.74 -3.86 2.07
CA LEU A 334 -7.22 -3.22 0.87
C LEU A 334 -8.04 -3.53 -0.39
N PRO A 335 -8.42 -4.79 -0.70
CA PRO A 335 -9.29 -5.08 -1.84
C PRO A 335 -10.63 -4.33 -1.76
N SER A 336 -11.23 -4.26 -0.57
CA SER A 336 -12.50 -3.57 -0.36
C SER A 336 -12.40 -2.05 -0.53
N VAL A 337 -11.27 -1.46 -0.13
CA VAL A 337 -11.00 -0.03 -0.32
C VAL A 337 -10.84 0.29 -1.80
N LEU A 338 -10.12 -0.55 -2.55
CA LEU A 338 -9.90 -0.35 -3.99
C LEU A 338 -11.20 -0.49 -4.79
N ASP A 339 -12.02 -1.50 -4.50
CA ASP A 339 -13.32 -1.72 -5.14
C ASP A 339 -14.28 -0.54 -4.88
N HIS A 340 -14.32 -0.07 -3.64
CA HIS A 340 -15.12 1.11 -3.29
C HIS A 340 -14.61 2.39 -3.98
N TYR A 341 -13.30 2.60 -3.99
CA TYR A 341 -12.67 3.74 -4.65
C TYR A 341 -12.97 3.75 -6.15
N GLN A 342 -12.88 2.58 -6.81
CA GLN A 342 -13.26 2.43 -8.20
C GLN A 342 -14.71 2.83 -8.46
N THR A 343 -15.63 2.30 -7.65
CA THR A 343 -17.07 2.62 -7.79
C THR A 343 -17.33 4.10 -7.54
N ASP A 344 -16.66 4.69 -6.56
CA ASP A 344 -16.81 6.10 -6.21
C ASP A 344 -16.31 7.02 -7.32
N ILE A 345 -15.14 6.73 -7.90
CA ILE A 345 -14.63 7.50 -9.04
C ILE A 345 -15.59 7.41 -10.24
N GLN A 346 -16.06 6.21 -10.57
CA GLN A 346 -16.98 6.03 -11.70
C GLN A 346 -18.30 6.82 -11.53
N ASN A 347 -18.81 6.88 -10.30
CA ASN A 347 -20.05 7.59 -10.00
C ASN A 347 -19.88 9.12 -9.91
N ASN A 348 -18.65 9.59 -9.68
CA ASN A 348 -18.34 11.00 -9.45
C ASN A 348 -17.34 11.55 -10.49
N MET A 349 -17.38 11.04 -11.72
CA MET A 349 -16.62 11.62 -12.84
C MET A 349 -17.04 13.07 -13.08
N LEU A 350 -16.09 13.91 -13.51
CA LEU A 350 -16.37 15.30 -13.86
C LEU A 350 -17.24 15.39 -15.12
N ALA A 351 -17.02 14.51 -16.09
CA ALA A 351 -17.79 14.31 -17.31
C ALA A 351 -17.61 12.86 -17.77
N ASN A 352 -18.42 12.36 -18.70
CA ASN A 352 -18.25 11.02 -19.31
C ASN A 352 -16.92 10.90 -20.06
N TYR A 353 -16.50 11.99 -20.69
CA TYR A 353 -15.22 12.13 -21.38
C TYR A 353 -14.54 13.43 -20.94
N GLN A 354 -13.29 13.35 -20.56
CA GLN A 354 -12.44 14.50 -20.31
C GLN A 354 -11.25 14.42 -21.25
N TYR A 355 -11.20 15.30 -22.23
CA TYR A 355 -10.12 15.39 -23.21
C TYR A 355 -9.10 16.39 -22.72
N MET A 356 -7.85 15.96 -22.57
CA MET A 356 -6.70 16.83 -22.34
C MET A 356 -6.00 17.04 -23.69
N LEU A 357 -5.91 18.28 -24.12
CA LEU A 357 -5.24 18.63 -25.38
C LEU A 357 -3.73 18.73 -25.18
N SER A 358 -2.97 18.33 -26.18
CA SER A 358 -1.52 18.42 -26.20
C SER A 358 -1.08 19.41 -27.26
N VAL A 359 -0.36 20.44 -26.84
CA VAL A 359 0.26 21.40 -27.76
C VAL A 359 1.44 20.72 -28.45
N PRO A 360 1.50 20.68 -29.80
CA PRO A 360 2.60 20.07 -30.51
C PRO A 360 3.94 20.75 -30.15
N THR A 361 5.00 19.96 -30.00
CA THR A 361 6.35 20.48 -29.69
C THR A 361 6.85 21.44 -30.77
N SER A 362 6.39 21.27 -32.01
CA SER A 362 6.65 22.22 -33.11
C SER A 362 6.16 23.64 -32.87
N ALA A 363 5.13 23.82 -32.04
CA ALA A 363 4.65 25.13 -31.64
C ALA A 363 5.61 25.88 -30.70
N MET A 364 6.51 25.13 -30.04
CA MET A 364 7.57 25.68 -29.15
C MET A 364 8.88 25.93 -29.89
N SER A 365 8.90 25.82 -31.24
CA SER A 365 10.08 26.04 -32.06
C SER A 365 10.60 27.48 -31.94
N SER A 366 11.91 27.65 -31.88
CA SER A 366 12.56 28.98 -31.93
C SER A 366 12.37 29.69 -33.26
N ASN A 367 11.98 28.97 -34.33
CA ASN A 367 11.59 29.58 -35.60
C ASN A 367 10.18 30.16 -35.48
N LYS A 368 10.09 31.48 -35.30
CA LYS A 368 8.82 32.21 -35.10
C LYS A 368 7.75 31.94 -36.15
N LEU A 369 8.15 31.71 -37.39
CA LEU A 369 7.20 31.45 -38.49
C LEU A 369 6.63 30.03 -38.37
N SER A 370 7.47 29.04 -38.14
CA SER A 370 7.08 27.65 -37.91
C SER A 370 6.21 27.49 -36.65
N SER A 371 6.60 28.12 -35.57
CA SER A 371 5.83 28.16 -34.32
C SER A 371 4.44 28.78 -34.53
N LEU A 372 4.37 29.92 -35.25
CA LEU A 372 3.08 30.58 -35.55
C LEU A 372 2.16 29.68 -36.39
N PHE A 373 2.71 29.04 -37.43
CA PHE A 373 1.92 28.09 -38.24
C PHE A 373 1.43 26.90 -37.43
N SER A 374 2.29 26.30 -36.59
CA SER A 374 1.90 25.18 -35.72
C SER A 374 0.85 25.59 -34.70
N LEU A 375 0.94 26.78 -34.12
CA LEU A 375 -0.06 27.30 -33.19
C LEU A 375 -1.39 27.58 -33.89
N LEU A 376 -1.34 28.12 -35.14
CA LEU A 376 -2.55 28.35 -35.93
C LEU A 376 -3.23 27.02 -36.29
N GLU A 377 -2.45 26.02 -36.75
CA GLU A 377 -2.95 24.68 -37.05
C GLU A 377 -3.54 24.02 -35.82
N TYR A 378 -2.86 24.11 -34.66
CA TYR A 378 -3.37 23.64 -33.39
C TYR A 378 -4.69 24.33 -33.01
N SER A 379 -4.73 25.66 -33.04
CA SER A 379 -5.94 26.42 -32.69
C SER A 379 -7.14 26.14 -33.60
N LEU A 380 -6.91 25.80 -34.87
CA LEU A 380 -7.97 25.39 -35.77
C LEU A 380 -8.34 23.91 -35.62
N GLY A 381 -7.34 23.06 -35.41
CA GLY A 381 -7.50 21.60 -35.35
C GLY A 381 -7.98 21.06 -34.02
N THR A 382 -8.03 21.90 -32.97
CA THR A 382 -8.56 21.55 -31.65
C THR A 382 -9.99 22.04 -31.42
N LYS A 383 -10.55 22.84 -32.32
CA LYS A 383 -11.98 23.22 -32.25
C LYS A 383 -12.88 22.05 -32.61
N THR A 384 -13.92 21.85 -31.85
CA THR A 384 -14.94 20.82 -32.09
C THR A 384 -16.33 21.43 -32.38
N GLU A 385 -17.10 20.77 -33.21
CA GLU A 385 -18.52 21.10 -33.47
C GLU A 385 -19.45 20.34 -32.49
N ASN A 386 -18.92 19.58 -31.55
CA ASN A 386 -19.70 18.82 -30.58
C ASN A 386 -20.36 19.77 -29.58
N GLU A 387 -21.72 19.82 -29.59
CA GLU A 387 -22.52 20.70 -28.75
C GLU A 387 -22.38 20.39 -27.23
N ASP A 388 -21.99 19.19 -26.89
CA ASP A 388 -21.78 18.80 -25.50
C ASP A 388 -20.38 19.18 -24.96
N ALA A 389 -19.45 19.53 -25.85
CA ALA A 389 -18.11 19.89 -25.45
C ALA A 389 -18.07 21.24 -24.73
N GLU A 390 -17.49 21.24 -23.52
CA GLU A 390 -17.27 22.44 -22.72
C GLU A 390 -15.77 22.62 -22.47
N GLU A 391 -15.26 23.77 -22.87
CA GLU A 391 -13.84 24.13 -22.68
C GLU A 391 -13.50 24.32 -21.20
N PHE A 392 -12.34 23.84 -20.81
CA PHE A 392 -11.71 24.15 -19.52
C PHE A 392 -10.24 24.46 -19.66
N SER A 393 -9.69 25.24 -18.73
CA SER A 393 -8.25 25.44 -18.60
C SER A 393 -7.70 24.57 -17.47
N ALA A 394 -6.49 24.05 -17.63
CA ALA A 394 -5.80 23.31 -16.60
C ALA A 394 -4.39 23.86 -16.38
N TYR A 395 -3.95 23.87 -15.13
CA TYR A 395 -2.60 24.25 -14.73
C TYR A 395 -2.15 23.37 -13.56
N SER A 396 -0.88 23.00 -13.51
CA SER A 396 -0.34 22.11 -12.48
C SER A 396 0.58 22.85 -11.55
N LEU A 397 0.33 22.76 -10.25
CA LEU A 397 1.21 23.25 -9.18
C LEU A 397 1.53 22.11 -8.21
N ASN A 398 2.58 22.31 -7.41
CA ASN A 398 3.00 21.33 -6.42
C ASN A 398 2.71 21.80 -5.00
N THR A 399 2.29 20.85 -4.15
CA THR A 399 2.16 21.09 -2.72
C THR A 399 3.50 21.44 -2.09
N THR A 400 3.48 22.19 -0.97
CA THR A 400 4.67 22.59 -0.21
C THR A 400 4.66 22.00 1.21
N PRO A 401 4.56 20.67 1.39
CA PRO A 401 4.51 20.09 2.71
C PRO A 401 5.88 20.15 3.40
N LYS A 402 5.86 20.29 4.74
CA LYS A 402 7.10 20.26 5.54
C LYS A 402 7.58 18.84 5.84
N THR A 403 6.69 17.85 5.83
CA THR A 403 6.93 16.48 6.34
C THR A 403 6.64 15.38 5.34
N PHE A 404 5.98 15.69 4.20
CA PHE A 404 5.55 14.71 3.21
C PHE A 404 6.22 14.98 1.85
N LYS A 405 6.08 14.02 0.92
CA LYS A 405 6.51 14.22 -0.48
C LYS A 405 5.67 15.34 -1.11
N SER A 406 6.32 16.19 -1.90
CA SER A 406 5.61 17.18 -2.72
C SER A 406 4.81 16.46 -3.80
N GLU A 407 3.57 16.85 -4.01
CA GLU A 407 2.65 16.24 -4.95
C GLU A 407 2.07 17.28 -5.89
N GLU A 408 1.76 16.84 -7.09
CA GLU A 408 1.12 17.66 -8.09
C GLU A 408 -0.36 17.85 -7.77
N VAL A 409 -0.85 19.06 -7.95
CA VAL A 409 -2.25 19.48 -7.79
C VAL A 409 -2.69 20.12 -9.08
N THR A 410 -3.73 19.58 -9.70
CA THR A 410 -4.29 20.13 -10.94
C THR A 410 -5.32 21.23 -10.61
N LEU A 411 -5.11 22.40 -11.16
CA LEU A 411 -6.03 23.52 -11.08
C LEU A 411 -6.90 23.49 -12.33
N TYR A 412 -8.20 23.36 -12.16
CA TYR A 412 -9.19 23.45 -13.24
C TYR A 412 -9.85 24.82 -13.25
N GLY A 413 -9.66 25.54 -14.35
CA GLY A 413 -10.41 26.74 -14.69
C GLY A 413 -11.67 26.34 -15.46
N VAL A 414 -12.84 26.52 -14.84
CA VAL A 414 -14.11 26.11 -15.40
C VAL A 414 -15.03 27.31 -15.64
N ARG A 415 -15.92 27.21 -16.60
CA ARG A 415 -16.86 28.27 -16.94
C ARG A 415 -17.85 28.50 -15.81
N SER A 416 -18.30 29.73 -15.63
CA SER A 416 -19.29 30.08 -14.59
C SER A 416 -20.67 29.46 -14.82
N ASP A 417 -20.97 29.10 -16.06
CA ASP A 417 -22.21 28.44 -16.51
C ASP A 417 -22.04 26.96 -16.82
N SER A 418 -20.97 26.34 -16.28
CA SER A 418 -20.61 24.94 -16.56
C SER A 418 -21.79 23.98 -16.35
N LYS A 419 -22.02 23.09 -17.35
CA LYS A 419 -22.97 21.99 -17.22
C LYS A 419 -22.43 20.88 -16.32
N TYR A 420 -21.13 20.69 -16.28
CA TYR A 420 -20.41 19.57 -15.65
C TYR A 420 -20.04 19.86 -14.20
N ILE A 421 -19.47 21.04 -13.94
CA ILE A 421 -18.98 21.40 -12.61
C ILE A 421 -19.85 22.50 -12.02
N LYS A 422 -20.84 22.11 -11.23
CA LYS A 422 -21.83 23.01 -10.63
C LYS A 422 -21.29 23.66 -9.36
N ILE A 423 -20.39 24.63 -9.54
CA ILE A 423 -19.84 25.43 -8.45
C ILE A 423 -20.20 26.89 -8.70
N ASN A 424 -20.63 27.61 -7.67
CA ASN A 424 -20.93 29.04 -7.78
C ASN A 424 -19.62 29.85 -7.80
N LEU A 425 -18.98 29.85 -8.95
CA LEU A 425 -17.74 30.55 -9.25
C LEU A 425 -18.10 31.88 -9.91
N LYS A 426 -18.22 32.93 -9.14
CA LYS A 426 -18.29 34.28 -9.70
C LYS A 426 -16.88 34.67 -10.18
N ASP A 427 -16.80 35.31 -11.34
CA ASP A 427 -15.61 36.04 -11.76
C ASP A 427 -15.50 37.29 -10.86
N GLU A 428 -15.12 37.05 -9.61
CA GLU A 428 -14.78 38.15 -8.71
C GLU A 428 -13.47 38.69 -9.26
N LYS A 429 -13.51 39.89 -9.87
CA LYS A 429 -12.31 40.70 -9.98
C LYS A 429 -11.72 40.69 -8.58
N ALA A 430 -10.61 39.96 -8.40
CA ALA A 430 -9.94 39.98 -7.14
C ALA A 430 -9.78 41.43 -6.76
N ASP A 431 -10.45 41.88 -5.71
CA ASP A 431 -10.03 43.04 -4.95
C ASP A 431 -8.68 42.60 -4.38
N LEU A 432 -7.68 42.65 -5.24
CA LEU A 432 -6.28 42.63 -4.91
C LEU A 432 -6.04 43.93 -4.13
N GLN A 433 -6.48 43.95 -2.87
CA GLN A 433 -5.89 44.83 -1.91
C GLN A 433 -4.38 44.55 -2.01
N GLU A 434 -3.64 45.53 -2.45
CA GLU A 434 -2.17 45.53 -2.71
C GLU A 434 -1.34 44.90 -1.56
N ASN A 435 -1.96 44.46 -0.46
CA ASN A 435 -1.35 43.83 0.70
C ASN A 435 -1.89 42.42 1.05
N SER A 436 -2.78 41.80 0.27
CA SER A 436 -3.26 40.46 0.58
C SER A 436 -2.37 39.40 -0.06
N LYS A 437 -1.77 38.53 0.75
CA LYS A 437 -0.98 37.36 0.28
C LYS A 437 -1.85 36.29 -0.41
N ILE A 438 -3.16 36.48 -0.57
CA ILE A 438 -4.10 35.51 -1.12
C ILE A 438 -4.32 35.83 -2.60
N THR A 439 -4.01 34.84 -3.45
CA THR A 439 -4.12 34.96 -4.90
C THR A 439 -5.58 34.86 -5.40
N ALA A 440 -6.36 33.91 -4.86
CA ALA A 440 -7.76 33.69 -5.23
C ALA A 440 -8.52 32.82 -4.21
N ASP A 441 -9.86 32.91 -4.27
CA ASP A 441 -10.76 31.98 -3.61
C ASP A 441 -11.05 30.78 -4.52
N VAL A 442 -10.96 29.55 -3.96
CA VAL A 442 -11.04 28.32 -4.74
C VAL A 442 -11.90 27.26 -4.06
N TYR A 443 -12.43 26.34 -4.87
CA TYR A 443 -12.96 25.07 -4.36
C TYR A 443 -11.90 24.01 -4.51
N ILE A 444 -11.84 23.08 -3.56
CA ILE A 444 -10.90 21.95 -3.58
C ILE A 444 -11.66 20.63 -3.67
N SER A 445 -11.05 19.62 -4.29
CA SER A 445 -11.60 18.26 -4.31
C SER A 445 -11.72 17.67 -2.91
N SER A 446 -12.70 16.77 -2.69
CA SER A 446 -12.83 16.05 -1.43
C SER A 446 -11.57 15.25 -1.09
N ALA A 447 -10.92 14.63 -2.10
CA ALA A 447 -9.64 13.95 -1.93
C ALA A 447 -8.54 14.87 -1.36
N TYR A 448 -8.46 16.12 -1.86
CA TYR A 448 -7.48 17.10 -1.39
C TYR A 448 -7.81 17.57 0.03
N ALA A 449 -9.09 17.85 0.29
CA ALA A 449 -9.57 18.25 1.62
C ALA A 449 -9.28 17.16 2.68
N ASP A 450 -9.58 15.91 2.37
CA ASP A 450 -9.39 14.79 3.30
C ASP A 450 -7.91 14.49 3.55
N LYS A 451 -7.08 14.49 2.51
CA LYS A 451 -5.65 14.22 2.64
C LYS A 451 -4.99 15.17 3.62
N PHE A 452 -5.19 16.46 3.44
CA PHE A 452 -4.54 17.50 4.23
C PHE A 452 -5.42 18.05 5.37
N SER A 453 -6.62 17.48 5.57
CA SER A 453 -7.60 17.90 6.59
C SER A 453 -8.00 19.38 6.47
N LEU A 454 -8.18 19.86 5.24
CA LEU A 454 -8.52 21.23 4.91
C LEU A 454 -10.02 21.48 5.07
N LYS A 455 -10.36 22.70 5.48
CA LYS A 455 -11.73 23.17 5.67
C LYS A 455 -11.95 24.47 4.92
N PRO A 456 -13.22 24.81 4.59
CA PRO A 456 -13.54 26.15 4.10
C PRO A 456 -13.00 27.23 5.07
N GLY A 457 -12.28 28.22 4.51
CA GLY A 457 -11.59 29.29 5.22
C GLY A 457 -10.08 29.08 5.35
N ASP A 458 -9.56 27.86 5.18
CA ASP A 458 -8.13 27.60 5.24
C ASP A 458 -7.38 28.19 4.02
N ALA A 459 -6.10 28.52 4.22
CA ALA A 459 -5.23 28.97 3.16
C ALA A 459 -4.27 27.83 2.74
N ILE A 460 -4.13 27.61 1.44
CA ILE A 460 -3.22 26.64 0.86
C ILE A 460 -2.17 27.35 -0.01
N THR A 461 -0.90 27.00 0.16
CA THR A 461 0.19 27.53 -0.64
C THR A 461 0.74 26.43 -1.53
N LEU A 462 0.72 26.68 -2.83
CA LEU A 462 1.29 25.83 -3.86
C LEU A 462 2.43 26.56 -4.55
N LYS A 463 3.33 25.83 -5.19
CA LYS A 463 4.46 26.39 -5.92
C LYS A 463 4.61 25.72 -7.28
N GLU A 464 5.26 26.42 -8.19
CA GLU A 464 5.79 25.83 -9.42
C GLU A 464 6.76 24.69 -9.10
N LYS A 465 6.67 23.59 -9.86
CA LYS A 465 7.51 22.40 -9.63
C LYS A 465 9.00 22.73 -9.69
N TYR A 466 9.40 23.59 -10.62
CA TYR A 466 10.80 23.86 -10.95
C TYR A 466 11.18 25.33 -10.78
N GLU A 467 10.24 26.20 -10.46
CA GLU A 467 10.44 27.64 -10.28
C GLU A 467 10.30 28.05 -8.82
N LYS A 468 10.58 29.33 -8.53
CA LYS A 468 10.51 29.86 -7.17
C LYS A 468 9.14 30.45 -6.83
N GLU A 469 8.28 30.57 -7.81
CA GLU A 469 6.98 31.20 -7.64
C GLU A 469 6.04 30.34 -6.81
N SER A 470 5.28 30.99 -5.93
CA SER A 470 4.31 30.35 -5.07
C SER A 470 3.01 31.14 -5.01
N TYR A 471 1.91 30.42 -5.03
CA TYR A 471 0.56 30.98 -5.05
C TYR A 471 -0.17 30.54 -3.80
N THR A 472 -0.90 31.46 -3.17
CA THR A 472 -1.69 31.15 -1.97
C THR A 472 -3.17 31.31 -2.26
N PHE A 473 -3.92 30.24 -2.11
CA PHE A 473 -5.35 30.19 -2.36
C PHE A 473 -6.13 30.03 -1.05
N ARG A 474 -7.32 30.63 -0.96
CA ARG A 474 -8.22 30.44 0.17
C ARG A 474 -9.33 29.44 -0.22
N VAL A 475 -9.53 28.41 0.58
CA VAL A 475 -10.56 27.42 0.38
C VAL A 475 -11.94 28.03 0.64
N LYS A 476 -12.75 28.22 -0.39
CA LYS A 476 -14.15 28.68 -0.29
C LYS A 476 -15.11 27.54 -0.02
N GLY A 477 -14.84 26.35 -0.56
CA GLY A 477 -15.67 25.16 -0.42
C GLY A 477 -14.97 23.89 -0.88
N ILE A 478 -15.64 22.76 -0.65
CA ILE A 478 -15.19 21.43 -1.07
C ILE A 478 -16.14 20.92 -2.14
N TYR A 479 -15.59 20.43 -3.25
CA TYR A 479 -16.32 19.79 -4.33
C TYR A 479 -16.18 18.26 -4.22
N ALA A 480 -17.31 17.55 -4.35
CA ALA A 480 -17.34 16.10 -4.23
C ALA A 480 -16.68 15.41 -5.44
N TYR A 481 -15.35 15.33 -5.41
CA TYR A 481 -14.53 14.67 -6.41
C TYR A 481 -13.34 13.97 -5.74
N ASN A 482 -13.20 12.66 -5.98
CA ASN A 482 -12.16 11.82 -5.40
C ASN A 482 -11.12 11.32 -6.40
N GLY A 483 -11.24 11.69 -7.67
CA GLY A 483 -10.34 11.24 -8.75
C GLY A 483 -8.94 11.85 -8.71
N GLY A 484 -8.70 12.88 -7.90
CA GLY A 484 -7.37 13.50 -7.78
C GLY A 484 -7.33 14.67 -6.81
N LEU A 485 -6.11 15.15 -6.58
CA LEU A 485 -5.86 16.39 -5.83
C LEU A 485 -6.10 17.58 -6.76
N CYS A 486 -7.28 18.15 -6.71
CA CYS A 486 -7.69 19.19 -7.65
C CYS A 486 -8.19 20.46 -6.93
N ILE A 487 -8.01 21.55 -7.64
CA ILE A 487 -8.55 22.87 -7.31
C ILE A 487 -9.45 23.30 -8.46
N PHE A 488 -10.60 23.89 -8.16
CA PHE A 488 -11.53 24.40 -9.14
C PHE A 488 -11.71 25.91 -8.94
N MET A 489 -11.57 26.66 -10.00
CA MET A 489 -11.75 28.11 -10.04
C MET A 489 -12.37 28.58 -11.35
N ASN A 490 -12.70 29.87 -11.45
CA ASN A 490 -13.19 30.42 -12.71
C ASN A 490 -12.10 30.40 -13.78
N GLN A 491 -12.45 30.01 -15.02
CA GLN A 491 -11.52 29.87 -16.15
C GLN A 491 -10.80 31.19 -16.46
N ASN A 492 -11.53 32.30 -16.55
CA ASN A 492 -10.94 33.60 -16.81
C ASN A 492 -9.98 34.05 -15.69
N GLN A 493 -10.30 33.69 -14.45
CA GLN A 493 -9.46 33.98 -13.31
C GLN A 493 -8.18 33.17 -13.36
N LEU A 494 -8.25 31.87 -13.65
CA LEU A 494 -7.08 30.99 -13.82
C LEU A 494 -6.17 31.51 -14.95
N ASN A 495 -6.77 31.79 -16.12
CA ASN A 495 -6.01 32.27 -17.27
C ASN A 495 -5.28 33.60 -16.97
N ARG A 496 -5.89 34.49 -16.18
CA ARG A 496 -5.23 35.75 -15.75
C ARG A 496 -4.08 35.52 -14.75
N ILE A 497 -4.27 34.61 -13.78
CA ILE A 497 -3.26 34.34 -12.76
C ILE A 497 -1.97 33.79 -13.39
N PHE A 498 -2.12 32.91 -14.39
CA PHE A 498 -1.00 32.22 -15.03
C PHE A 498 -0.62 32.81 -16.41
N ASP A 499 -1.14 33.98 -16.75
CA ASP A 499 -0.86 34.71 -18.03
C ASP A 499 -1.05 33.83 -19.29
N LEU A 500 -2.10 33.01 -19.31
CA LEU A 500 -2.37 32.04 -20.39
C LEU A 500 -3.16 32.65 -21.59
N GLY A 501 -3.60 33.89 -21.48
CA GLY A 501 -4.47 34.53 -22.49
C GLY A 501 -5.97 34.30 -22.21
N SER A 502 -6.82 35.21 -22.69
CA SER A 502 -8.26 35.21 -22.38
C SER A 502 -9.02 34.02 -22.96
N ASP A 503 -8.60 33.55 -24.13
CA ASP A 503 -9.27 32.50 -24.89
C ASP A 503 -8.55 31.15 -24.79
N TYR A 504 -7.65 31.02 -23.82
CA TYR A 504 -6.91 29.78 -23.60
C TYR A 504 -7.78 28.72 -22.95
N TYR A 505 -7.68 27.49 -23.47
CA TYR A 505 -8.24 26.27 -22.89
C TYR A 505 -7.27 25.10 -23.07
N SER A 506 -7.34 24.15 -22.14
CA SER A 506 -6.44 22.97 -22.10
C SER A 506 -7.16 21.69 -22.50
N GLY A 507 -8.48 21.73 -22.66
CA GLY A 507 -9.26 20.54 -22.97
C GLY A 507 -10.76 20.75 -22.96
N TYR A 508 -11.46 19.62 -23.05
CA TYR A 508 -12.92 19.58 -23.10
C TYR A 508 -13.50 18.57 -22.12
N PHE A 509 -14.56 18.95 -21.42
CA PHE A 509 -15.52 18.03 -20.82
C PHE A 509 -16.62 17.73 -21.83
N SER A 510 -17.03 16.47 -21.95
CA SER A 510 -18.11 16.06 -22.85
C SER A 510 -18.84 14.83 -22.32
N ASP A 511 -20.15 14.75 -22.57
CA ASP A 511 -20.93 13.52 -22.31
C ASP A 511 -20.92 12.57 -23.50
N THR A 512 -20.57 13.09 -24.69
CA THR A 512 -20.47 12.34 -25.93
C THR A 512 -19.04 12.32 -26.46
N GLU A 513 -18.68 11.28 -27.20
CA GLU A 513 -17.33 11.15 -27.78
C GLU A 513 -17.06 12.25 -28.82
N ILE A 514 -15.91 12.91 -28.70
CA ILE A 514 -15.45 13.92 -29.67
C ILE A 514 -14.62 13.20 -30.75
N THR A 515 -15.08 13.25 -32.00
CA THR A 515 -14.46 12.51 -33.11
C THR A 515 -13.83 13.41 -34.18
N ASP A 516 -14.05 14.71 -34.10
CA ASP A 516 -13.61 15.72 -35.09
C ASP A 516 -12.24 16.36 -34.75
N ILE A 517 -11.70 16.07 -33.55
CA ILE A 517 -10.34 16.49 -33.20
C ILE A 517 -9.36 15.39 -33.58
N SER A 518 -8.27 15.75 -34.27
CA SER A 518 -7.21 14.80 -34.64
C SER A 518 -6.49 14.27 -33.38
N ASN A 519 -6.24 12.95 -33.34
CA ASN A 519 -5.53 12.27 -32.27
C ASN A 519 -4.16 12.89 -31.95
N LYS A 520 -3.50 13.55 -32.89
CA LYS A 520 -2.22 14.24 -32.68
C LYS A 520 -2.32 15.42 -31.69
N TYR A 521 -3.51 15.97 -31.48
CA TYR A 521 -3.78 17.06 -30.55
C TYR A 521 -4.42 16.59 -29.24
N ILE A 522 -4.73 15.30 -29.12
CA ILE A 522 -5.30 14.72 -27.90
C ILE A 522 -4.15 14.11 -27.10
N GLY A 523 -3.83 14.73 -26.00
CA GLY A 523 -2.80 14.23 -25.07
C GLY A 523 -3.28 13.02 -24.28
N SER A 524 -4.48 13.11 -23.71
CA SER A 524 -5.12 11.98 -23.02
C SER A 524 -6.65 12.14 -22.99
N VAL A 525 -7.32 10.99 -22.88
CA VAL A 525 -8.78 10.95 -22.67
C VAL A 525 -9.05 10.16 -21.38
N ILE A 526 -9.69 10.82 -20.42
CA ILE A 526 -10.16 10.19 -19.20
C ILE A 526 -11.64 9.85 -19.39
N ASP A 527 -11.91 8.57 -19.57
CA ASP A 527 -13.25 8.01 -19.72
C ASP A 527 -13.47 6.84 -18.75
N LEU A 528 -14.64 6.25 -18.77
CA LEU A 528 -14.94 5.07 -17.94
C LEU A 528 -14.03 3.90 -18.24
N ASN A 529 -13.57 3.73 -19.49
CA ASN A 529 -12.65 2.67 -19.88
C ASN A 529 -11.25 2.91 -19.29
N ALA A 530 -10.76 4.15 -19.35
CA ALA A 530 -9.47 4.53 -18.77
C ALA A 530 -9.47 4.29 -17.26
N LEU A 531 -10.53 4.69 -16.55
CA LEU A 531 -10.67 4.47 -15.12
C LEU A 531 -10.77 2.98 -14.74
N THR A 532 -11.54 2.19 -15.51
CA THR A 532 -11.65 0.74 -15.28
C THR A 532 -10.38 -0.04 -15.60
N LYS A 533 -9.52 0.46 -16.49
CA LYS A 533 -8.20 -0.13 -16.74
C LYS A 533 -7.32 -0.10 -15.48
N VAL A 534 -7.27 1.06 -14.82
CA VAL A 534 -6.49 1.23 -13.57
C VAL A 534 -6.91 0.21 -12.53
N SER A 535 -8.22 0.06 -12.31
CA SER A 535 -8.76 -0.87 -11.33
C SER A 535 -8.46 -2.32 -11.67
N ARG A 536 -8.69 -2.73 -12.92
CA ARG A 536 -8.38 -4.12 -13.35
C ARG A 536 -6.90 -4.45 -13.16
N GLN A 537 -6.01 -3.52 -13.46
CA GLN A 537 -4.57 -3.73 -13.28
C GLN A 537 -4.21 -3.85 -11.81
N LEU A 538 -4.80 -3.06 -10.93
CA LEU A 538 -4.61 -3.15 -9.49
C LEU A 538 -5.15 -4.48 -8.92
N ASP A 539 -6.31 -4.93 -9.35
CA ASP A 539 -6.87 -6.22 -8.92
C ASP A 539 -5.98 -7.40 -9.30
N VAL A 540 -5.43 -7.39 -10.51
CA VAL A 540 -4.51 -8.45 -10.97
C VAL A 540 -3.20 -8.43 -10.18
N SER A 541 -2.61 -7.26 -9.96
CA SER A 541 -1.33 -7.13 -9.26
C SER A 541 -1.44 -7.36 -7.75
N MET A 542 -2.50 -6.87 -7.11
CA MET A 542 -2.63 -6.91 -5.65
C MET A 542 -3.42 -8.12 -5.12
N GLY A 543 -4.33 -8.71 -5.90
CA GLY A 543 -5.21 -9.78 -5.43
C GLY A 543 -4.45 -11.00 -4.91
N ASN A 544 -3.44 -11.46 -5.61
CA ASN A 544 -2.59 -12.58 -5.20
C ASN A 544 -1.75 -12.27 -3.96
N MET A 545 -1.23 -11.05 -3.87
CA MET A 545 -0.45 -10.58 -2.71
C MET A 545 -1.30 -10.54 -1.45
N MET A 546 -2.53 -10.03 -1.53
CA MET A 546 -3.44 -9.98 -0.37
C MET A 546 -3.85 -11.38 0.10
N GLY A 547 -4.00 -12.35 -0.80
CA GLY A 547 -4.20 -13.76 -0.45
C GLY A 547 -3.09 -14.34 0.43
N LEU A 548 -1.84 -14.06 0.08
CA LEU A 548 -0.66 -14.46 0.87
C LEU A 548 -0.61 -13.76 2.24
N VAL A 549 -0.87 -12.46 2.28
CA VAL A 549 -0.93 -11.68 3.54
C VAL A 549 -2.01 -12.24 4.47
N ASN A 550 -3.20 -12.54 3.94
CA ASN A 550 -4.30 -13.12 4.72
C ASN A 550 -3.95 -14.52 5.25
N GLY A 551 -3.35 -15.38 4.42
CA GLY A 551 -2.89 -16.71 4.85
C GLY A 551 -1.86 -16.62 5.98
N PHE A 552 -0.92 -15.71 5.88
CA PHE A 552 0.08 -15.44 6.90
C PHE A 552 -0.54 -14.87 8.20
N ALA A 553 -1.49 -13.94 8.06
CA ALA A 553 -2.23 -13.38 9.18
C ALA A 553 -3.01 -14.45 9.96
N ILE A 554 -3.68 -15.36 9.27
CA ILE A 554 -4.40 -16.48 9.88
C ILE A 554 -3.42 -17.41 10.62
N ALA A 555 -2.26 -17.72 10.03
CA ALA A 555 -1.24 -18.53 10.66
C ALA A 555 -0.72 -17.90 11.97
N ILE A 556 -0.39 -16.60 11.95
CA ILE A 556 0.01 -15.86 13.16
C ILE A 556 -1.12 -15.85 14.19
N PHE A 557 -2.36 -15.64 13.77
CA PHE A 557 -3.52 -15.63 14.66
C PHE A 557 -3.67 -16.97 15.39
N LEU A 558 -3.58 -18.09 14.68
CA LEU A 558 -3.61 -19.45 15.26
C LEU A 558 -2.50 -19.67 16.29
N VAL A 559 -1.26 -19.28 15.95
CA VAL A 559 -0.12 -19.43 16.85
C VAL A 559 -0.30 -18.58 18.11
N LEU A 560 -0.74 -17.33 17.95
CA LEU A 560 -0.97 -16.42 19.08
C LEU A 560 -2.04 -16.93 20.02
N ILE A 561 -3.21 -17.28 19.52
CA ILE A 561 -4.30 -17.78 20.35
C ILE A 561 -3.88 -19.08 21.05
N TYR A 562 -3.22 -20.00 20.34
CA TYR A 562 -2.71 -21.22 20.93
C TYR A 562 -1.73 -20.94 22.09
N LEU A 563 -0.76 -20.06 21.90
CA LEU A 563 0.22 -19.72 22.94
C LEU A 563 -0.44 -19.09 24.17
N LEU A 564 -1.35 -18.15 23.95
CA LEU A 564 -2.03 -17.44 25.03
C LEU A 564 -2.99 -18.36 25.81
N SER A 565 -3.76 -19.15 25.11
CA SER A 565 -4.67 -20.14 25.72
C SER A 565 -3.89 -21.24 26.46
N LYS A 566 -2.77 -21.70 25.90
CA LYS A 566 -1.84 -22.63 26.59
C LYS A 566 -1.39 -22.09 27.93
N ILE A 567 -1.05 -20.79 28.01
CA ILE A 567 -0.63 -20.12 29.24
C ILE A 567 -1.76 -20.13 30.28
N ILE A 568 -3.02 -19.93 29.85
CA ILE A 568 -4.19 -19.95 30.75
C ILE A 568 -4.37 -21.37 31.34
N ILE A 569 -4.28 -22.42 30.53
CA ILE A 569 -4.39 -23.80 31.00
C ILE A 569 -3.25 -24.17 31.95
N GLU A 570 -2.01 -23.85 31.60
CA GLU A 570 -0.86 -24.12 32.45
C GLU A 570 -0.93 -23.40 33.80
N LYS A 571 -1.45 -22.18 33.83
CA LYS A 571 -1.64 -21.44 35.10
C LYS A 571 -2.75 -22.01 35.96
N ASN A 572 -3.74 -22.66 35.36
CA ASN A 572 -4.83 -23.34 36.07
C ASN A 572 -4.58 -24.86 36.26
N ALA A 573 -3.39 -25.38 35.89
CA ALA A 573 -3.09 -26.81 35.93
C ALA A 573 -3.31 -27.41 37.32
N GLN A 574 -2.92 -26.73 38.39
CA GLN A 574 -3.16 -27.14 39.77
C GLN A 574 -4.66 -27.24 40.10
N SER A 575 -5.45 -26.24 39.71
CA SER A 575 -6.90 -26.27 39.92
C SER A 575 -7.57 -27.34 39.06
N ILE A 576 -7.08 -27.58 37.84
CA ILE A 576 -7.56 -28.68 36.97
C ILE A 576 -7.26 -30.06 37.60
N SER A 577 -6.02 -30.22 38.10
CA SER A 577 -5.60 -31.43 38.83
C SER A 577 -6.46 -31.69 40.06
N MET A 578 -6.73 -30.65 40.87
CA MET A 578 -7.62 -30.75 42.04
C MET A 578 -9.04 -31.22 41.65
N VAL A 579 -9.62 -30.64 40.60
CA VAL A 579 -10.95 -31.02 40.12
C VAL A 579 -10.95 -32.44 39.56
N LYS A 580 -9.84 -32.93 38.95
CA LYS A 580 -9.70 -34.37 38.57
C LYS A 580 -9.69 -35.29 39.77
N ILE A 581 -8.97 -34.94 40.85
CA ILE A 581 -8.96 -35.72 42.10
C ILE A 581 -10.35 -35.79 42.74
N LEU A 582 -11.15 -34.73 42.59
CA LEU A 582 -12.55 -34.70 43.06
C LEU A 582 -13.52 -35.55 42.18
N GLY A 583 -13.03 -36.29 41.19
CA GLY A 583 -13.80 -37.24 40.41
C GLY A 583 -14.48 -36.66 39.16
N TYR A 584 -14.26 -35.40 38.81
CA TYR A 584 -14.78 -34.82 37.56
C TYR A 584 -14.09 -35.43 36.34
N ASN A 585 -14.90 -35.76 35.33
CA ASN A 585 -14.36 -36.27 34.08
C ASN A 585 -13.74 -35.17 33.20
N ASN A 586 -12.91 -35.55 32.20
CA ASN A 586 -12.22 -34.60 31.33
C ASN A 586 -13.18 -33.71 30.53
N GLY A 587 -14.38 -34.20 30.19
CA GLY A 587 -15.40 -33.42 29.48
C GLY A 587 -15.99 -32.30 30.34
N GLU A 588 -16.28 -32.59 31.60
CA GLU A 588 -16.81 -31.63 32.57
C GLU A 588 -15.75 -30.54 32.86
N ILE A 589 -14.52 -30.93 33.06
CA ILE A 589 -13.39 -30.01 33.28
C ILE A 589 -13.21 -29.10 32.07
N SER A 590 -13.23 -29.69 30.87
CA SER A 590 -13.12 -28.92 29.63
C SER A 590 -14.27 -27.93 29.49
N ARG A 591 -15.48 -28.31 29.81
CA ARG A 591 -16.64 -27.43 29.80
C ARG A 591 -16.54 -26.29 30.81
N LEU A 592 -15.82 -26.47 31.90
CA LEU A 592 -15.58 -25.40 32.88
C LEU A 592 -14.54 -24.39 32.41
N TYR A 593 -13.41 -24.83 31.82
CA TYR A 593 -12.28 -23.96 31.45
C TYR A 593 -12.34 -23.50 30.00
N ILE A 594 -12.58 -24.42 29.04
CA ILE A 594 -12.60 -24.05 27.61
C ILE A 594 -13.81 -23.15 27.32
N LEU A 595 -15.01 -23.47 27.83
CA LEU A 595 -16.18 -22.63 27.59
C LEU A 595 -16.03 -21.24 28.22
N SER A 596 -15.37 -21.14 29.39
CA SER A 596 -15.04 -19.84 29.98
C SER A 596 -14.10 -19.03 29.11
N THR A 597 -13.06 -19.67 28.56
CA THR A 597 -12.11 -19.03 27.61
C THR A 597 -12.81 -18.69 26.30
N SER A 598 -13.68 -19.57 25.77
CA SER A 598 -14.47 -19.33 24.55
C SER A 598 -15.32 -18.06 24.66
N ILE A 599 -16.05 -17.91 25.76
CA ILE A 599 -16.88 -16.72 26.01
C ILE A 599 -16.00 -15.45 26.02
N VAL A 600 -14.84 -15.53 26.67
CA VAL A 600 -13.92 -14.40 26.73
C VAL A 600 -13.33 -14.10 25.36
N VAL A 601 -12.96 -15.11 24.56
CA VAL A 601 -12.44 -14.93 23.19
C VAL A 601 -13.49 -14.26 22.31
N VAL A 602 -14.74 -14.71 22.34
CA VAL A 602 -15.84 -14.08 21.59
C VAL A 602 -16.02 -12.60 22.00
N LEU A 603 -16.02 -12.34 23.30
CA LEU A 603 -16.11 -10.96 23.80
C LEU A 603 -14.89 -10.11 23.40
N CYS A 604 -13.69 -10.69 23.44
CA CYS A 604 -12.48 -10.02 23.04
C CYS A 604 -12.48 -9.69 21.53
N LEU A 605 -12.95 -10.62 20.67
CA LEU A 605 -13.11 -10.40 19.25
C LEU A 605 -14.06 -9.22 18.96
N LEU A 606 -15.21 -9.17 19.63
CA LEU A 606 -16.18 -8.09 19.43
C LEU A 606 -15.68 -6.76 19.97
N LEU A 607 -15.03 -6.75 21.14
CA LEU A 607 -14.49 -5.55 21.76
C LEU A 607 -13.21 -5.03 21.06
N SER A 608 -12.53 -5.86 20.30
CA SER A 608 -11.32 -5.46 19.55
C SER A 608 -11.65 -4.60 18.34
N PHE A 609 -12.78 -4.81 17.66
CA PHE A 609 -13.13 -4.12 16.41
C PHE A 609 -13.10 -2.59 16.48
N PRO A 610 -13.69 -1.92 17.49
CA PRO A 610 -13.58 -0.45 17.58
C PRO A 610 -12.13 0.02 17.71
N LEU A 611 -11.32 -0.69 18.50
CA LEU A 611 -9.92 -0.34 18.73
C LEU A 611 -9.09 -0.56 17.45
N GLU A 612 -9.30 -1.68 16.77
CA GLU A 612 -8.66 -2.03 15.50
C GLU A 612 -9.03 -1.02 14.40
N THR A 613 -10.29 -0.58 14.36
CA THR A 613 -10.75 0.46 13.44
C THR A 613 -10.01 1.78 13.66
N ILE A 614 -9.80 2.18 14.91
CA ILE A 614 -9.04 3.39 15.23
C ILE A 614 -7.58 3.24 14.79
N PHE A 615 -6.94 2.12 15.11
CA PHE A 615 -5.56 1.86 14.68
C PHE A 615 -5.43 1.82 13.17
N MET A 616 -6.36 1.15 12.48
CA MET A 616 -6.34 1.05 11.03
C MET A 616 -6.51 2.42 10.36
N LYS A 617 -7.41 3.27 10.87
CA LYS A 617 -7.56 4.66 10.40
C LYS A 617 -6.24 5.43 10.48
N VAL A 618 -5.52 5.30 11.59
CA VAL A 618 -4.23 5.99 11.79
C VAL A 618 -3.17 5.41 10.85
N ILE A 619 -3.03 4.07 10.81
CA ILE A 619 -2.02 3.39 9.96
C ILE A 619 -2.26 3.69 8.49
N PHE A 620 -3.51 3.56 8.02
CA PHE A 620 -3.87 3.79 6.62
C PHE A 620 -3.63 5.25 6.22
N ARG A 621 -4.01 6.20 7.08
CA ARG A 621 -3.76 7.62 6.84
C ARG A 621 -2.27 7.93 6.71
N GLU A 622 -1.44 7.45 7.65
CA GLU A 622 0.02 7.65 7.60
C GLU A 622 0.63 7.01 6.34
N MET A 623 0.18 5.82 5.97
CA MET A 623 0.60 5.14 4.75
C MET A 623 0.26 5.98 3.50
N MET A 624 -0.98 6.48 3.40
CA MET A 624 -1.40 7.33 2.29
C MET A 624 -0.62 8.66 2.22
N LEU A 625 -0.31 9.27 3.36
CA LEU A 625 0.44 10.53 3.42
C LEU A 625 1.91 10.38 3.01
N GLN A 626 2.53 9.25 3.34
CA GLN A 626 3.98 9.08 3.17
C GLN A 626 4.35 8.34 1.88
N SER A 627 3.50 7.44 1.40
CA SER A 627 3.87 6.47 0.38
C SER A 627 3.11 6.60 -0.93
N PHE A 628 1.95 7.25 -0.94
CA PHE A 628 1.10 7.33 -2.12
C PHE A 628 0.90 8.77 -2.60
N SER A 629 1.06 8.97 -3.90
CA SER A 629 0.58 10.19 -4.57
C SER A 629 -0.93 10.11 -4.75
N GLY A 630 -1.64 11.23 -4.58
CA GLY A 630 -3.10 11.23 -4.56
C GLY A 630 -3.68 10.80 -3.19
N TRP A 631 -4.96 10.48 -3.16
CA TRP A 631 -5.67 10.09 -1.94
C TRP A 631 -6.75 9.05 -2.23
N ILE A 632 -6.71 7.96 -1.49
CA ILE A 632 -7.78 6.96 -1.45
C ILE A 632 -8.45 7.05 -0.09
N ALA A 633 -9.74 7.36 -0.07
CA ALA A 633 -10.49 7.44 1.17
C ALA A 633 -10.64 6.05 1.81
N LEU A 634 -10.42 5.97 3.12
CA LEU A 634 -10.60 4.72 3.84
C LEU A 634 -12.08 4.34 3.90
N TYR A 635 -12.46 3.30 3.19
CA TYR A 635 -13.76 2.67 3.31
C TYR A 635 -13.64 1.29 3.97
N ILE A 636 -14.45 1.03 4.97
CA ILE A 636 -14.47 -0.24 5.69
C ILE A 636 -15.84 -0.89 5.49
N ALA A 637 -15.92 -1.86 4.60
CA ALA A 637 -17.15 -2.61 4.37
C ALA A 637 -17.55 -3.39 5.63
N PRO A 638 -18.82 -3.34 6.07
CA PRO A 638 -19.28 -4.06 7.27
C PRO A 638 -19.01 -5.57 7.23
N GLU A 639 -19.01 -6.17 6.04
CA GLU A 639 -18.71 -7.59 5.85
C GLU A 639 -17.28 -7.99 6.25
N ILE A 640 -16.32 -7.05 6.29
CA ILE A 640 -14.96 -7.31 6.76
C ILE A 640 -14.99 -7.76 8.23
N TYR A 641 -15.77 -7.08 9.07
CA TYR A 641 -15.93 -7.46 10.48
C TYR A 641 -16.54 -8.83 10.63
N VAL A 642 -17.52 -9.19 9.78
CA VAL A 642 -18.11 -10.53 9.76
C VAL A 642 -17.08 -11.58 9.35
N LYS A 643 -16.29 -11.32 8.29
CA LYS A 643 -15.22 -12.22 7.84
C LYS A 643 -14.17 -12.41 8.95
N MET A 644 -13.71 -11.32 9.58
CA MET A 644 -12.76 -11.37 10.70
C MET A 644 -13.31 -12.17 11.89
N PHE A 645 -14.57 -11.93 12.26
CA PHE A 645 -15.22 -12.66 13.35
C PHE A 645 -15.30 -14.17 13.05
N LEU A 646 -15.73 -14.55 11.85
CA LEU A 646 -15.83 -15.96 11.45
C LEU A 646 -14.45 -16.64 11.44
N ILE A 647 -13.44 -15.98 10.84
CA ILE A 647 -12.05 -16.49 10.84
C ILE A 647 -11.55 -16.65 12.28
N GLY A 648 -11.79 -15.66 13.14
CA GLY A 648 -11.42 -15.68 14.54
C GLY A 648 -12.07 -16.86 15.31
N ILE A 649 -13.37 -17.08 15.11
CA ILE A 649 -14.10 -18.19 15.75
C ILE A 649 -13.60 -19.55 15.24
N VAL A 650 -13.46 -19.73 13.92
CA VAL A 650 -12.96 -20.98 13.33
C VAL A 650 -11.55 -21.29 13.81
N SER A 651 -10.67 -20.28 13.81
CA SER A 651 -9.30 -20.41 14.30
C SER A 651 -9.27 -20.79 15.79
N TYR A 652 -10.09 -20.13 16.61
CA TYR A 652 -10.20 -20.49 18.02
C TYR A 652 -10.77 -21.89 18.24
N ALA A 653 -11.76 -22.32 17.44
CA ALA A 653 -12.29 -23.68 17.53
C ALA A 653 -11.21 -24.74 17.28
N ALA A 654 -10.34 -24.53 16.30
CA ALA A 654 -9.18 -25.39 16.05
C ALA A 654 -8.23 -25.43 17.26
N VAL A 655 -7.94 -24.26 17.85
CA VAL A 655 -7.11 -24.17 19.07
C VAL A 655 -7.79 -24.85 20.26
N ALA A 656 -9.09 -24.68 20.46
CA ALA A 656 -9.84 -25.32 21.55
C ALA A 656 -9.76 -26.84 21.51
N LEU A 657 -9.71 -27.44 20.31
CA LEU A 657 -9.48 -28.89 20.15
C LEU A 657 -8.09 -29.31 20.66
N LEU A 658 -7.06 -28.50 20.39
CA LEU A 658 -5.71 -28.74 20.91
C LEU A 658 -5.65 -28.57 22.43
N GLU A 659 -6.37 -27.60 22.97
CA GLU A 659 -6.48 -27.34 24.41
C GLU A 659 -7.17 -28.50 25.15
N TYR A 660 -8.23 -29.05 24.56
CA TYR A 660 -8.88 -30.23 25.10
C TYR A 660 -7.91 -31.40 25.29
N ARG A 661 -7.09 -31.67 24.27
CA ARG A 661 -6.03 -32.70 24.36
C ARG A 661 -5.02 -32.39 25.48
N LYS A 662 -4.74 -31.14 25.73
CA LYS A 662 -3.80 -30.69 26.77
C LYS A 662 -4.39 -30.84 28.18
N ILE A 663 -5.66 -30.51 28.38
CA ILE A 663 -6.36 -30.71 29.64
C ILE A 663 -6.37 -32.20 30.03
N ARG A 664 -6.57 -33.09 29.05
CA ARG A 664 -6.47 -34.55 29.29
C ARG A 664 -5.11 -34.97 29.83
N LYS A 665 -4.03 -34.34 29.38
CA LYS A 665 -2.64 -34.66 29.75
C LYS A 665 -2.19 -34.03 31.08
N VAL A 666 -2.98 -33.17 31.73
CA VAL A 666 -2.64 -32.63 33.06
C VAL A 666 -2.68 -33.75 34.07
N PRO A 667 -1.53 -34.06 34.75
CA PRO A 667 -1.49 -35.18 35.69
C PRO A 667 -2.21 -34.83 37.01
N MET A 668 -2.70 -35.85 37.72
CA MET A 668 -3.42 -35.68 38.98
C MET A 668 -2.49 -35.30 40.14
N ASP A 669 -1.20 -35.65 40.04
CA ASP A 669 -0.18 -35.34 41.06
C ASP A 669 0.26 -33.88 41.12
N GLU A 670 -0.08 -33.08 40.06
CA GLU A 670 0.25 -31.65 40.02
C GLU A 670 -0.37 -30.83 41.18
N ALA A 671 -1.51 -31.28 41.70
CA ALA A 671 -2.14 -30.67 42.88
C ALA A 671 -1.34 -30.92 44.17
N LEU A 672 -0.59 -32.02 44.23
CA LEU A 672 0.13 -32.44 45.41
C LEU A 672 1.57 -31.87 45.48
N LYS A 673 2.14 -31.48 44.36
CA LYS A 673 3.53 -30.94 44.23
C LYS A 673 3.81 -29.63 44.98
N ASN A 674 2.83 -28.95 45.52
CA ASN A 674 2.96 -27.67 46.22
C ASN A 674 2.38 -27.64 47.65
N VAL A 675 2.20 -28.81 48.27
CA VAL A 675 1.69 -28.90 49.64
C VAL A 675 2.87 -29.07 50.66
N GLU A 676 4.13 -29.17 50.17
CA GLU A 676 5.33 -29.15 51.01
C GLU A 676 5.97 -27.74 51.06
#